data_8db0b0e5e822e43fa67d47fe49a330f1
#
_entry.id   8db0b0e5e822e43fa67d47fe49a330f1
#
_cell.length_a   1.000
_cell.length_b   1.000
_cell.length_c   1.000
_cell.angle_alpha   90.00
_cell.angle_beta   90.00
_cell.angle_gamma   90.00
#
_symmetry.space_group_name_H-M   'P 1'
#
loop_
_entity.id
_entity.type
_entity.pdbx_description
1 polymer ?
#
loop_
_entity_poly.entity_id
_entity_poly.type
_entity_poly.pdbx_seq_one_letter_code
_entity_poly.pdbx_strand_id
1 'polypeptide(L)'
;MAAAQTGTKRATGGAGAKTGKGKNGEVIVEKVMTSDSFLSREIKKAPLVEHDGSLVADISHIPNDLKITIQGAREHNLKNVDLAIPRNRMVVFTGLSGSGKSSLAFDTLFAEGQRRYVESLSAYARQFLGQMDKPDVDFIEGLSPAVSIDQKTTNRNPRSTVGTITEIYDYLRLLFARTGIPHCPECGEPVASQTPQQIVDTLLDYPERTRFQILAPVVKGRKGEFVDMLELLRSDGYARALIDGEMKQLSDDIKLTKQKKHTIEVVVDRLVVKDGIRQRLTDSVETALKLANGSIVIDFVDEEEGIPARRRPFSEHRSCPNGHVLELDEVEPRTFSFNAPYGACPACTGLGFKLEIDPELVISDPDKSLADGVIEPWSGTKMTSQYYGHILEGLAKEMGFSMKTPWKDLPADVKHDILYGHDFKVNVSYRNRWGRLREYSTGFEGVVRTLMRRHDETDSQSMREYYESYMREVPCQVCQGRRLKPEVLAVTVDGKSIFDVCDMPVVHELAWVNGLKLEGSAQMIAGEVLKEIKARLGFLNDVGLDYLTLSRAAATLSGGEAQRIRLATQIGSGLVGVMYVLDEPSIGLHQRDNERLIETLHHLRDLGNTLIVVEHDEDTIRQADWLVDIGPGAGEHGGEVIYSGPAKHLIEAKRSITGDYIAHRREIAVPAKRRKVRKTQMLKVVGARENNLKNIDVSFPLGVLTVVTGVSGSGKSSLVNSILYPVLADKLNGARIVPGKHTRVEGVDQVRKVIHVDQNPIGRTPRSNPATYTGVWDKIRALFAKTPEAQVRGYGPGRFSFNVKGGRCEACHGDGTLKIEMNFLPDVYVECETCHGKRYNRETLEVTYNGKTVSDILDMPIEEAANFFKAYTGISRYLKTLVDVGLGYIRLGQPAPTLSGGESQRVKLATELQRRSDGKTVYILDEPTTGLHFEDVNKLLKVLQSLVDKGNTVIVIEHNLDVIKEADWLIDLGPEGGDGGGTIVTQGTPEQVAECDESWTGKFLKPML
;
A
#
# COMPACT_ATOMS: atom_id res chain seq x y z
N MET A 1 50.23 -4.92 -32.06
CA MET A 1 50.14 -4.46 -33.46
C MET A 1 48.86 -3.68 -33.60
N ALA A 2 49.05 -2.44 -33.95
CA ALA A 2 48.12 -1.44 -34.54
C ALA A 2 46.69 -1.32 -33.98
N ALA A 3 46.52 -0.24 -33.20
CA ALA A 3 45.26 0.37 -32.83
C ALA A 3 44.64 1.09 -34.03
N ALA A 4 43.32 0.95 -34.20
CA ALA A 4 42.53 1.88 -35.00
C ALA A 4 41.56 2.61 -34.07
N GLN A 5 41.85 3.88 -33.85
CA GLN A 5 40.94 4.82 -33.19
C GLN A 5 39.88 5.27 -34.22
N THR A 6 38.64 4.95 -34.00
CA THR A 6 37.50 5.64 -34.63
C THR A 6 36.77 6.44 -33.57
N GLY A 7 36.96 7.74 -33.61
CA GLY A 7 36.26 8.69 -32.74
C GLY A 7 34.78 8.82 -33.13
N THR A 8 33.90 8.38 -32.26
CA THR A 8 32.49 8.68 -32.32
C THR A 8 32.23 10.08 -31.73
N LYS A 9 31.91 11.02 -32.58
CA LYS A 9 31.40 12.35 -32.17
C LYS A 9 30.00 12.16 -31.52
N ARG A 10 29.89 12.45 -30.23
CA ARG A 10 28.63 12.69 -29.57
C ARG A 10 27.94 13.89 -30.22
N ALA A 11 26.76 13.66 -30.80
CA ALA A 11 25.88 14.71 -31.23
C ALA A 11 25.13 15.25 -30.00
N THR A 12 25.56 16.35 -29.44
CA THR A 12 24.75 17.19 -28.55
C THR A 12 23.79 17.96 -29.43
N GLY A 13 22.48 17.69 -29.28
CA GLY A 13 21.42 18.41 -29.99
C GLY A 13 21.28 19.84 -29.48
N GLY A 14 22.10 20.72 -29.89
CA GLY A 14 21.93 22.16 -29.78
C GLY A 14 21.32 22.71 -31.07
N ALA A 15 20.27 23.51 -30.97
CA ALA A 15 19.62 24.20 -32.08
C ALA A 15 20.64 25.07 -32.84
N GLY A 16 21.13 24.57 -33.95
CA GLY A 16 22.04 25.30 -34.80
C GLY A 16 21.27 26.16 -35.80
N ALA A 17 21.37 27.48 -35.67
CA ALA A 17 20.89 28.39 -36.70
C ALA A 17 21.85 28.37 -37.91
N LYS A 18 21.37 28.01 -39.09
CA LYS A 18 22.12 28.20 -40.34
C LYS A 18 21.99 29.68 -40.78
N THR A 19 23.12 30.40 -40.83
CA THR A 19 23.15 31.77 -41.34
C THR A 19 23.49 31.75 -42.82
N GLY A 20 22.59 32.25 -43.68
CA GLY A 20 22.82 32.53 -45.09
C GLY A 20 22.94 34.04 -45.33
N LYS A 21 23.85 34.49 -46.21
CA LYS A 21 23.92 35.90 -46.62
C LYS A 21 22.98 36.12 -47.82
N GLY A 22 21.95 36.95 -47.65
CA GLY A 22 21.13 37.41 -48.76
C GLY A 22 21.88 38.42 -49.62
N LYS A 23 21.38 38.70 -50.85
CA LYS A 23 22.03 39.58 -51.86
C LYS A 23 22.15 41.04 -51.43
N ASN A 24 21.63 41.47 -50.33
CA ASN A 24 21.65 42.86 -49.81
C ASN A 24 22.32 42.97 -48.43
N GLY A 25 23.19 42.02 -48.04
CA GLY A 25 23.93 42.08 -46.77
C GLY A 25 23.13 41.87 -45.48
N GLU A 26 21.84 41.56 -45.56
CA GLU A 26 21.04 41.18 -44.42
C GLU A 26 21.27 39.73 -44.07
N VAL A 27 21.54 39.44 -42.76
CA VAL A 27 21.69 38.10 -42.25
C VAL A 27 20.32 37.50 -42.11
N ILE A 28 19.94 36.60 -43.03
CA ILE A 28 18.71 35.80 -42.88
C ILE A 28 19.02 34.65 -41.93
N VAL A 29 18.49 34.72 -40.72
CA VAL A 29 18.51 33.61 -39.74
C VAL A 29 17.31 32.70 -40.08
N GLU A 30 17.55 31.67 -40.86
CA GLU A 30 16.59 30.58 -41.00
C GLU A 30 16.49 29.84 -39.68
N LYS A 31 15.39 29.98 -38.98
CA LYS A 31 15.08 29.23 -37.76
C LYS A 31 14.90 27.77 -38.14
N VAL A 32 15.91 26.95 -37.95
CA VAL A 32 15.80 25.49 -38.12
C VAL A 32 14.73 25.02 -37.14
N MET A 33 13.56 24.61 -37.66
CA MET A 33 12.48 24.05 -36.85
C MET A 33 12.99 22.75 -36.21
N THR A 34 12.85 22.65 -34.90
CA THR A 34 13.07 21.39 -34.18
C THR A 34 11.99 20.39 -34.62
N SER A 35 12.27 19.08 -34.54
CA SER A 35 11.30 18.03 -34.85
C SER A 35 9.98 18.21 -34.08
N ASP A 36 10.08 18.73 -32.86
CA ASP A 36 8.93 19.01 -31.99
C ASP A 36 8.10 20.21 -32.47
N SER A 37 8.70 21.29 -32.92
CA SER A 37 8.00 22.45 -33.51
C SER A 37 7.37 22.11 -34.83
N PHE A 38 7.95 21.22 -35.64
CA PHE A 38 7.37 20.67 -36.85
C PHE A 38 6.11 19.84 -36.50
N LEU A 39 6.23 18.86 -35.61
CA LEU A 39 5.12 17.99 -35.25
C LEU A 39 3.94 18.76 -34.64
N SER A 40 4.20 19.74 -33.79
CA SER A 40 3.17 20.60 -33.18
C SER A 40 2.41 21.42 -34.24
N ARG A 41 3.10 21.87 -35.31
CA ARG A 41 2.46 22.59 -36.41
C ARG A 41 1.61 21.70 -37.28
N GLU A 42 2.11 20.49 -37.60
CA GLU A 42 1.42 19.55 -38.46
C GLU A 42 0.18 18.95 -37.77
N ILE A 43 0.27 18.64 -36.46
CA ILE A 43 -0.90 18.21 -35.67
C ILE A 43 -2.00 19.26 -35.68
N LYS A 44 -1.67 20.57 -35.53
CA LYS A 44 -2.67 21.64 -35.55
C LYS A 44 -3.32 21.83 -36.91
N LYS A 45 -2.73 21.37 -38.00
CA LYS A 45 -3.20 21.49 -39.39
C LYS A 45 -3.81 20.21 -39.92
N ALA A 46 -3.74 19.08 -39.18
CA ALA A 46 -4.25 17.81 -39.64
C ALA A 46 -5.74 17.92 -40.01
N PRO A 47 -6.13 17.61 -41.24
CA PRO A 47 -7.52 17.67 -41.64
C PRO A 47 -8.31 16.55 -40.95
N LEU A 48 -9.51 16.88 -40.49
CA LEU A 48 -10.45 15.92 -39.96
C LEU A 48 -11.23 15.27 -41.08
N VAL A 49 -11.19 13.95 -41.16
CA VAL A 49 -11.89 13.12 -42.13
C VAL A 49 -13.01 12.38 -41.42
N GLU A 50 -14.23 12.50 -41.97
CA GLU A 50 -15.37 11.74 -41.46
C GLU A 50 -15.48 10.41 -42.23
N HIS A 51 -15.45 9.28 -41.53
CA HIS A 51 -15.64 7.95 -42.09
C HIS A 51 -16.66 7.19 -41.22
N ASP A 52 -17.76 6.74 -41.79
CA ASP A 52 -18.84 6.00 -41.11
C ASP A 52 -19.37 6.72 -39.85
N GLY A 53 -19.35 8.05 -39.86
CA GLY A 53 -19.75 8.89 -38.72
C GLY A 53 -18.69 9.01 -37.62
N SER A 54 -17.52 8.42 -37.77
CA SER A 54 -16.34 8.65 -36.94
C SER A 54 -15.51 9.80 -37.51
N LEU A 55 -14.89 10.59 -36.69
CA LEU A 55 -14.12 11.77 -37.07
C LEU A 55 -12.64 11.56 -36.72
N VAL A 56 -11.78 11.37 -37.71
CA VAL A 56 -10.37 11.03 -37.52
C VAL A 56 -9.47 12.05 -38.22
N ALA A 57 -8.47 12.57 -37.50
CA ALA A 57 -7.48 13.47 -38.11
C ALA A 57 -6.47 12.69 -38.97
N ASP A 58 -6.32 13.12 -40.20
CA ASP A 58 -5.36 12.52 -41.16
C ASP A 58 -3.94 13.03 -40.86
N ILE A 59 -3.13 12.17 -40.32
CA ILE A 59 -1.69 12.38 -40.06
C ILE A 59 -0.80 11.46 -40.89
N SER A 60 -1.31 10.97 -42.05
CA SER A 60 -0.55 10.12 -42.96
C SER A 60 0.74 10.79 -43.47
N HIS A 61 0.70 12.11 -43.62
CA HIS A 61 1.83 12.95 -44.06
C HIS A 61 2.93 13.11 -42.98
N ILE A 62 2.68 12.78 -41.71
CA ILE A 62 3.67 12.82 -40.65
C ILE A 62 4.61 11.62 -40.81
N PRO A 63 5.95 11.83 -40.72
CA PRO A 63 6.95 10.75 -40.78
C PRO A 63 6.70 9.62 -39.79
N ASN A 64 7.00 8.37 -40.16
CA ASN A 64 6.75 7.20 -39.31
C ASN A 64 7.53 7.18 -38.00
N ASP A 65 8.69 7.86 -37.93
CA ASP A 65 9.47 8.04 -36.70
C ASP A 65 8.84 9.01 -35.68
N LEU A 66 7.84 9.79 -36.11
CA LEU A 66 7.10 10.76 -35.28
C LEU A 66 5.64 10.35 -35.00
N LYS A 67 5.22 9.15 -35.41
CA LYS A 67 3.90 8.59 -35.11
C LYS A 67 3.96 7.11 -34.75
N ILE A 68 2.92 6.62 -34.08
CA ILE A 68 2.67 5.20 -33.86
C ILE A 68 1.48 4.84 -34.77
N THR A 69 1.62 3.79 -35.57
CA THR A 69 0.58 3.30 -36.46
C THR A 69 0.17 1.90 -36.05
N ILE A 70 -1.11 1.67 -35.86
CA ILE A 70 -1.74 0.40 -35.50
C ILE A 70 -2.66 -0.01 -36.65
N GLN A 71 -2.61 -1.27 -37.04
CA GLN A 71 -3.52 -1.84 -38.05
C GLN A 71 -4.08 -3.16 -37.54
N GLY A 72 -5.41 -3.28 -37.63
CA GLY A 72 -6.10 -4.52 -37.34
C GLY A 72 -6.08 -4.97 -35.89
N ALA A 73 -6.21 -4.07 -34.92
CA ALA A 73 -6.27 -4.48 -33.51
C ALA A 73 -7.64 -5.09 -33.15
N ARG A 74 -7.63 -6.32 -32.60
CA ARG A 74 -8.82 -7.14 -32.31
C ARG A 74 -8.85 -7.74 -30.90
N GLU A 75 -7.98 -7.24 -29.98
CA GLU A 75 -7.99 -7.72 -28.61
C GLU A 75 -9.35 -7.47 -27.93
N HIS A 76 -9.85 -8.49 -27.26
CA HIS A 76 -11.11 -8.48 -26.52
C HIS A 76 -12.31 -8.03 -27.36
N ASN A 77 -12.79 -6.79 -27.16
CA ASN A 77 -13.95 -6.24 -27.86
C ASN A 77 -13.59 -5.27 -29.01
N LEU A 78 -12.30 -5.09 -29.32
CA LEU A 78 -11.86 -4.22 -30.40
C LEU A 78 -12.29 -4.77 -31.76
N LYS A 79 -12.84 -3.90 -32.61
CA LYS A 79 -13.42 -4.24 -33.92
C LYS A 79 -12.47 -3.90 -35.05
N ASN A 80 -11.34 -4.59 -35.14
CA ASN A 80 -10.34 -4.40 -36.23
C ASN A 80 -9.90 -2.93 -36.35
N VAL A 81 -9.39 -2.39 -35.26
CA VAL A 81 -9.08 -0.97 -35.12
C VAL A 81 -7.82 -0.62 -35.91
N ASP A 82 -7.93 0.36 -36.81
CA ASP A 82 -6.84 1.05 -37.48
C ASP A 82 -6.68 2.45 -36.86
N LEU A 83 -5.49 2.80 -36.39
CA LEU A 83 -5.25 4.04 -35.66
C LEU A 83 -3.82 4.55 -35.89
N ALA A 84 -3.67 5.85 -36.11
CA ALA A 84 -2.39 6.54 -36.08
C ALA A 84 -2.41 7.63 -35.00
N ILE A 85 -1.40 7.66 -34.14
CA ILE A 85 -1.24 8.65 -33.05
C ILE A 85 0.15 9.28 -33.06
N PRO A 86 0.30 10.57 -32.69
CA PRO A 86 1.61 11.22 -32.66
C PRO A 86 2.47 10.74 -31.50
N ARG A 87 3.79 10.65 -31.71
CA ARG A 87 4.78 10.40 -30.66
C ARG A 87 5.17 11.70 -29.94
N ASN A 88 5.77 11.56 -28.78
CA ASN A 88 6.24 12.67 -27.93
C ASN A 88 5.12 13.65 -27.61
N ARG A 89 3.92 13.11 -27.37
CA ARG A 89 2.71 13.86 -27.02
C ARG A 89 1.96 13.16 -25.91
N MET A 90 1.11 13.90 -25.23
CA MET A 90 0.13 13.36 -24.29
C MET A 90 -1.13 12.97 -25.08
N VAL A 91 -1.32 11.67 -25.26
CA VAL A 91 -2.45 11.07 -25.96
C VAL A 91 -3.41 10.50 -24.92
N VAL A 92 -4.62 11.03 -24.83
CA VAL A 92 -5.64 10.53 -23.90
C VAL A 92 -6.61 9.61 -24.61
N PHE A 93 -6.82 8.42 -24.04
CA PHE A 93 -7.82 7.45 -24.47
C PHE A 93 -9.05 7.58 -23.57
N THR A 94 -10.19 7.92 -24.14
CA THR A 94 -11.45 8.14 -23.43
C THR A 94 -12.59 7.33 -24.03
N GLY A 95 -13.77 7.38 -23.44
CA GLY A 95 -14.98 6.65 -23.83
C GLY A 95 -15.64 5.92 -22.65
N LEU A 96 -16.78 5.28 -22.88
CA LEU A 96 -17.55 4.57 -21.86
C LEU A 96 -16.74 3.48 -21.15
N SER A 97 -17.10 3.15 -19.89
CA SER A 97 -16.52 2.00 -19.18
C SER A 97 -16.81 0.72 -19.99
N GLY A 98 -15.76 -0.10 -20.22
CA GLY A 98 -15.86 -1.31 -21.05
C GLY A 98 -15.92 -1.06 -22.58
N SER A 99 -15.61 0.15 -23.09
CA SER A 99 -15.61 0.44 -24.53
C SER A 99 -14.40 -0.13 -25.28
N GLY A 100 -13.34 -0.61 -24.59
CA GLY A 100 -12.12 -1.15 -25.20
C GLY A 100 -10.87 -0.27 -25.04
N LYS A 101 -10.93 0.80 -24.24
CA LYS A 101 -9.78 1.70 -23.96
C LYS A 101 -8.55 0.96 -23.45
N SER A 102 -8.73 0.21 -22.37
CA SER A 102 -7.64 -0.56 -21.73
C SER A 102 -7.16 -1.68 -22.65
N SER A 103 -8.05 -2.30 -23.45
CA SER A 103 -7.67 -3.31 -24.44
C SER A 103 -6.73 -2.74 -25.51
N LEU A 104 -6.96 -1.50 -25.96
CA LEU A 104 -6.09 -0.85 -26.92
C LEU A 104 -4.80 -0.33 -26.28
N ALA A 105 -4.87 0.28 -25.08
CA ALA A 105 -3.72 0.89 -24.39
C ALA A 105 -2.78 -0.15 -23.78
N PHE A 106 -3.33 -1.11 -23.02
CA PHE A 106 -2.53 -2.07 -22.24
C PHE A 106 -2.37 -3.40 -22.97
N ASP A 107 -3.48 -4.04 -23.39
CA ASP A 107 -3.44 -5.39 -23.97
C ASP A 107 -2.92 -5.38 -25.43
N THR A 108 -2.91 -4.22 -26.09
CA THR A 108 -2.37 -4.08 -27.47
C THR A 108 -1.05 -3.29 -27.49
N LEU A 109 -1.06 -1.98 -27.18
CA LEU A 109 0.12 -1.10 -27.35
C LEU A 109 1.23 -1.41 -26.35
N PHE A 110 0.89 -1.47 -25.06
CA PHE A 110 1.88 -1.77 -24.01
C PHE A 110 2.38 -3.21 -24.17
N ALA A 111 1.51 -4.18 -24.33
CA ALA A 111 1.86 -5.61 -24.48
C ALA A 111 2.84 -5.83 -25.65
N GLU A 112 2.56 -5.27 -26.83
CA GLU A 112 3.45 -5.40 -27.99
C GLU A 112 4.77 -4.63 -27.80
N GLY A 113 4.73 -3.43 -27.18
CA GLY A 113 5.93 -2.67 -26.86
C GLY A 113 6.85 -3.40 -25.90
N GLN A 114 6.30 -3.99 -24.85
CA GLN A 114 7.03 -4.78 -23.86
C GLN A 114 7.54 -6.10 -24.48
N ARG A 115 6.71 -6.80 -25.27
CA ARG A 115 7.10 -8.03 -25.98
C ARG A 115 8.34 -7.81 -26.84
N ARG A 116 8.34 -6.76 -27.68
CA ARG A 116 9.50 -6.41 -28.54
C ARG A 116 10.73 -6.06 -27.73
N TYR A 117 10.55 -5.35 -26.63
CA TYR A 117 11.64 -5.02 -25.72
C TYR A 117 12.27 -6.30 -25.12
N VAL A 118 11.45 -7.20 -24.60
CA VAL A 118 11.90 -8.48 -24.02
C VAL A 118 12.56 -9.36 -25.10
N GLU A 119 12.03 -9.40 -26.30
CA GLU A 119 12.64 -10.13 -27.43
C GLU A 119 14.02 -9.59 -27.81
N SER A 120 14.27 -8.30 -27.61
CA SER A 120 15.58 -7.68 -27.86
C SER A 120 16.65 -8.06 -26.83
N LEU A 121 16.27 -8.61 -25.68
CA LEU A 121 17.16 -9.02 -24.62
C LEU A 121 17.86 -10.36 -24.93
N SER A 122 18.92 -10.67 -24.17
CA SER A 122 19.62 -11.95 -24.29
C SER A 122 18.72 -13.15 -24.00
N ALA A 123 19.01 -14.31 -24.60
CA ALA A 123 18.27 -15.54 -24.37
C ALA A 123 18.19 -15.93 -22.87
N TYR A 124 19.22 -15.62 -22.10
CA TYR A 124 19.28 -15.83 -20.66
C TYR A 124 18.25 -14.93 -19.93
N ALA A 125 18.21 -13.64 -20.23
CA ALA A 125 17.24 -12.71 -19.62
C ALA A 125 15.80 -13.09 -19.95
N ARG A 126 15.53 -13.55 -21.18
CA ARG A 126 14.18 -14.01 -21.60
C ARG A 126 13.67 -15.20 -20.81
N GLN A 127 14.54 -16.12 -20.34
CA GLN A 127 14.15 -17.26 -19.51
C GLN A 127 13.55 -16.83 -18.15
N PHE A 128 13.97 -15.68 -17.61
CA PHE A 128 13.46 -15.15 -16.34
C PHE A 128 12.22 -14.29 -16.50
N LEU A 129 12.03 -13.65 -17.66
CA LEU A 129 10.91 -12.71 -17.89
C LEU A 129 9.65 -13.40 -18.44
N GLY A 130 9.75 -14.67 -18.80
CA GLY A 130 8.65 -15.41 -19.41
C GLY A 130 8.42 -15.04 -20.87
N GLN A 131 7.66 -15.87 -21.57
CA GLN A 131 7.22 -15.60 -22.94
C GLN A 131 5.90 -14.83 -22.86
N MET A 132 5.84 -13.65 -23.43
CA MET A 132 4.61 -12.85 -23.51
C MET A 132 3.82 -13.25 -24.75
N ASP A 133 2.51 -13.39 -24.61
CA ASP A 133 1.62 -13.65 -25.74
C ASP A 133 1.63 -12.46 -26.69
N LYS A 134 1.57 -12.76 -27.99
CA LYS A 134 1.45 -11.74 -29.02
C LYS A 134 0.01 -11.25 -29.04
N PRO A 135 -0.25 -9.93 -28.91
CA PRO A 135 -1.60 -9.40 -29.03
C PRO A 135 -2.19 -9.67 -30.44
N ASP A 136 -3.51 -9.79 -30.50
CA ASP A 136 -4.24 -9.94 -31.76
C ASP A 136 -4.29 -8.62 -32.52
N VAL A 137 -3.23 -8.39 -33.28
CA VAL A 137 -3.03 -7.20 -34.10
C VAL A 137 -2.24 -7.58 -35.34
N ASP A 138 -2.61 -7.02 -36.51
CA ASP A 138 -1.91 -7.30 -37.73
C ASP A 138 -0.53 -6.65 -37.77
N PHE A 139 -0.46 -5.36 -37.41
CA PHE A 139 0.79 -4.59 -37.49
C PHE A 139 0.79 -3.39 -36.56
N ILE A 140 1.96 -3.15 -35.89
CA ILE A 140 2.20 -1.91 -35.17
C ILE A 140 3.60 -1.40 -35.49
N GLU A 141 3.71 -0.12 -35.85
CA GLU A 141 4.98 0.57 -36.15
C GLU A 141 5.15 1.78 -35.24
N GLY A 142 6.40 2.20 -35.00
CA GLY A 142 6.74 3.41 -34.26
C GLY A 142 6.75 3.26 -32.74
N LEU A 143 6.65 2.03 -32.18
CA LEU A 143 6.70 1.80 -30.74
C LEU A 143 8.07 2.14 -30.16
N SER A 144 8.05 2.78 -28.98
CA SER A 144 9.18 2.93 -28.07
C SER A 144 9.15 1.85 -26.99
N PRO A 145 10.22 1.65 -26.22
CA PRO A 145 10.17 0.86 -24.99
C PRO A 145 9.00 1.33 -24.12
N ALA A 146 8.17 0.40 -23.67
CA ALA A 146 6.93 0.73 -22.97
C ALA A 146 7.05 0.47 -21.46
N VAL A 147 6.50 1.39 -20.65
CA VAL A 147 6.37 1.29 -19.20
C VAL A 147 4.92 1.47 -18.82
N SER A 148 4.36 0.51 -18.08
CA SER A 148 2.99 0.58 -17.56
C SER A 148 2.96 1.11 -16.13
N ILE A 149 2.00 2.00 -15.86
CA ILE A 149 1.68 2.51 -14.51
C ILE A 149 0.21 2.24 -14.25
N ASP A 150 -0.07 1.00 -13.82
CA ASP A 150 -1.41 0.51 -13.54
C ASP A 150 -1.82 0.68 -12.07
N GLN A 151 -3.11 0.54 -11.79
CA GLN A 151 -3.69 0.66 -10.46
C GLN A 151 -3.65 -0.65 -9.64
N LYS A 152 -3.55 -1.81 -10.30
CA LYS A 152 -3.92 -3.12 -9.72
C LYS A 152 -2.94 -3.70 -8.69
N THR A 153 -1.72 -3.22 -8.56
CA THR A 153 -0.68 -3.86 -7.74
C THR A 153 -0.32 -3.04 -6.51
N THR A 154 -1.08 -3.16 -5.44
CA THR A 154 -0.61 -2.75 -4.11
C THR A 154 0.34 -3.82 -3.57
N ASN A 155 1.56 -3.43 -3.24
CA ASN A 155 2.53 -4.33 -2.62
C ASN A 155 2.06 -4.68 -1.20
N ARG A 156 1.70 -5.95 -0.97
CA ARG A 156 1.22 -6.45 0.34
C ARG A 156 2.35 -6.84 1.29
N ASN A 157 3.60 -6.67 0.89
CA ASN A 157 4.72 -6.98 1.76
C ASN A 157 4.78 -5.98 2.94
N PRO A 158 4.62 -6.41 4.20
CA PRO A 158 4.60 -5.50 5.35
C PRO A 158 5.95 -4.80 5.59
N ARG A 159 7.02 -5.26 4.94
CA ARG A 159 8.34 -4.63 5.00
C ARG A 159 8.53 -3.52 3.98
N SER A 160 7.67 -3.41 2.97
CA SER A 160 7.74 -2.33 1.99
C SER A 160 7.18 -1.04 2.57
N THR A 161 7.92 0.05 2.41
CA THR A 161 7.52 1.41 2.80
C THR A 161 7.57 2.34 1.59
N VAL A 162 6.98 3.53 1.68
CA VAL A 162 7.11 4.57 0.65
C VAL A 162 8.59 4.80 0.34
N GLY A 163 9.45 4.97 1.36
CA GLY A 163 10.88 5.20 1.18
C GLY A 163 11.62 4.08 0.44
N THR A 164 11.20 2.80 0.63
CA THR A 164 11.84 1.67 -0.08
C THR A 164 11.35 1.52 -1.52
N ILE A 165 10.07 1.86 -1.80
CA ILE A 165 9.52 1.80 -3.17
C ILE A 165 10.10 2.91 -4.04
N THR A 166 10.31 4.10 -3.47
CA THR A 166 10.88 5.27 -4.15
C THR A 166 12.39 5.24 -4.22
N GLU A 167 13.04 4.24 -3.61
CA GLU A 167 14.49 4.13 -3.45
C GLU A 167 15.12 5.27 -2.62
N ILE A 168 14.35 6.24 -2.14
CA ILE A 168 14.86 7.36 -1.33
C ILE A 168 15.55 6.83 -0.07
N TYR A 169 14.99 5.78 0.54
CA TYR A 169 15.57 5.15 1.73
C TYR A 169 16.99 4.62 1.50
N ASP A 170 17.31 4.14 0.29
CA ASP A 170 18.64 3.63 -0.01
C ASP A 170 19.66 4.78 -0.12
N TYR A 171 19.24 5.93 -0.63
CA TYR A 171 20.08 7.14 -0.62
C TYR A 171 20.23 7.72 0.79
N LEU A 172 19.17 7.70 1.61
CA LEU A 172 19.25 8.11 3.03
C LEU A 172 20.21 7.20 3.81
N ARG A 173 20.15 5.88 3.62
CA ARG A 173 21.10 4.94 4.23
C ARG A 173 22.54 5.28 3.87
N LEU A 174 22.80 5.65 2.61
CA LEU A 174 24.13 6.07 2.16
C LEU A 174 24.55 7.40 2.81
N LEU A 175 23.65 8.38 2.87
CA LEU A 175 23.88 9.66 3.52
C LEU A 175 24.25 9.46 5.00
N PHE A 176 23.41 8.73 5.76
CA PHE A 176 23.63 8.48 7.19
C PHE A 176 24.88 7.65 7.46
N ALA A 177 25.21 6.71 6.59
CA ALA A 177 26.44 5.91 6.74
C ALA A 177 27.73 6.72 6.53
N ARG A 178 27.66 7.76 5.71
CA ARG A 178 28.85 8.55 5.33
C ARG A 178 28.99 9.86 6.11
N THR A 179 27.90 10.45 6.54
CA THR A 179 27.90 11.76 7.22
C THR A 179 27.30 11.72 8.63
N GLY A 180 26.72 10.61 9.03
CA GLY A 180 26.07 10.48 10.33
C GLY A 180 27.06 10.43 11.49
N ILE A 181 26.71 11.12 12.56
CA ILE A 181 27.45 11.13 13.82
C ILE A 181 26.80 10.12 14.76
N PRO A 182 27.50 9.04 15.15
CA PRO A 182 26.96 8.09 16.13
C PRO A 182 26.97 8.67 17.54
N HIS A 183 25.90 8.42 18.27
CA HIS A 183 25.73 8.79 19.68
C HIS A 183 25.46 7.54 20.53
N CYS A 184 25.72 7.64 21.82
CA CYS A 184 25.35 6.60 22.77
C CYS A 184 23.83 6.58 22.96
N PRO A 185 23.12 5.47 22.78
CA PRO A 185 21.66 5.40 22.96
C PRO A 185 21.21 5.62 24.41
N GLU A 186 22.11 5.44 25.41
CA GLU A 186 21.81 5.60 26.83
C GLU A 186 22.05 7.01 27.35
N CYS A 187 23.15 7.67 26.97
CA CYS A 187 23.52 8.99 27.51
C CYS A 187 23.53 10.11 26.47
N GLY A 188 23.36 9.81 25.18
CA GLY A 188 23.32 10.82 24.11
C GLY A 188 24.68 11.40 23.69
N GLU A 189 25.77 11.02 24.34
CA GLU A 189 27.11 11.54 24.03
C GLU A 189 27.61 11.03 22.66
N PRO A 190 28.31 11.88 21.88
CA PRO A 190 28.92 11.46 20.64
C PRO A 190 29.92 10.32 20.84
N VAL A 191 29.88 9.34 19.96
CA VAL A 191 30.73 8.17 19.99
C VAL A 191 31.77 8.27 18.88
N ALA A 192 33.03 8.28 19.24
CA ALA A 192 34.14 8.33 18.30
C ALA A 192 35.08 7.13 18.49
N SER A 193 35.68 6.66 17.41
CA SER A 193 36.89 5.83 17.48
C SER A 193 38.08 6.73 17.78
N GLN A 194 38.92 6.29 18.65
CA GLN A 194 40.17 7.03 18.98
C GLN A 194 41.38 6.28 18.44
N THR A 195 42.23 6.97 17.70
CA THR A 195 43.48 6.40 17.30
C THR A 195 44.43 6.23 18.50
N PRO A 196 45.37 5.28 18.50
CA PRO A 196 46.35 5.16 19.58
C PRO A 196 47.03 6.50 19.91
N GLN A 197 47.31 7.30 18.90
CA GLN A 197 47.90 8.62 19.05
C GLN A 197 47.00 9.59 19.84
N GLN A 198 45.69 9.62 19.53
CA GLN A 198 44.73 10.47 20.21
C GLN A 198 44.53 10.03 21.66
N ILE A 199 44.55 8.73 21.93
CA ILE A 199 44.50 8.19 23.29
C ILE A 199 45.75 8.65 24.09
N VAL A 200 46.95 8.55 23.50
CA VAL A 200 48.20 9.02 24.09
C VAL A 200 48.13 10.53 24.35
N ASP A 201 47.72 11.33 23.39
CA ASP A 201 47.60 12.78 23.57
C ASP A 201 46.64 13.14 24.72
N THR A 202 45.44 12.47 24.76
CA THR A 202 44.50 12.66 25.85
C THR A 202 45.10 12.27 27.23
N LEU A 203 45.91 11.24 27.30
CA LEU A 203 46.54 10.84 28.57
C LEU A 203 47.68 11.76 29.00
N LEU A 204 48.34 12.41 28.03
CA LEU A 204 49.37 13.40 28.34
C LEU A 204 48.84 14.77 28.75
N ASP A 205 47.58 15.05 28.47
CA ASP A 205 46.88 16.29 28.89
C ASP A 205 46.48 16.29 30.39
N TYR A 206 46.63 15.13 31.09
CA TYR A 206 46.41 15.07 32.56
C TYR A 206 47.58 15.72 33.31
N PRO A 207 47.32 16.18 34.55
CA PRO A 207 48.35 16.84 35.35
C PRO A 207 49.61 16.02 35.55
N GLU A 208 50.79 16.67 35.57
CA GLU A 208 52.06 16.01 35.91
C GLU A 208 52.00 15.24 37.22
N ARG A 209 52.61 14.04 37.26
CA ARG A 209 52.60 13.07 38.36
C ARG A 209 51.31 12.26 38.51
N THR A 210 50.29 12.41 37.69
CA THR A 210 49.12 11.51 37.67
C THR A 210 49.57 10.09 37.43
N ARG A 211 49.19 9.18 38.36
CA ARG A 211 49.51 7.76 38.31
C ARG A 211 48.35 6.95 37.78
N PHE A 212 48.60 6.13 36.75
CA PHE A 212 47.58 5.26 36.17
C PHE A 212 48.16 3.93 35.71
N GLN A 213 47.29 2.97 35.52
CA GLN A 213 47.64 1.68 34.91
C GLN A 213 46.81 1.45 33.65
N ILE A 214 47.47 0.84 32.66
CA ILE A 214 46.82 0.49 31.37
C ILE A 214 46.37 -0.95 31.47
N LEU A 215 45.04 -1.15 31.38
CA LEU A 215 44.42 -2.46 31.47
C LEU A 215 43.91 -2.90 30.10
N ALA A 216 44.20 -4.16 29.72
CA ALA A 216 43.68 -4.78 28.52
C ALA A 216 42.55 -5.76 28.88
N PRO A 217 41.27 -5.46 28.61
CA PRO A 217 40.13 -6.33 28.96
C PRO A 217 39.98 -7.48 27.96
N VAL A 218 40.64 -8.61 28.22
CA VAL A 218 40.65 -9.81 27.35
C VAL A 218 39.39 -10.67 27.50
N VAL A 219 38.69 -10.60 28.67
CA VAL A 219 37.38 -11.24 28.88
C VAL A 219 36.45 -10.26 29.53
N LYS A 220 35.28 -10.03 28.96
CA LYS A 220 34.21 -9.16 29.47
C LYS A 220 32.96 -10.00 29.75
N GLY A 221 32.65 -10.29 31.02
CA GLY A 221 31.41 -10.91 31.47
C GLY A 221 31.06 -12.26 30.83
N ARG A 222 32.05 -13.08 30.44
CA ARG A 222 31.86 -14.39 29.82
C ARG A 222 32.01 -15.54 30.81
N LYS A 223 31.18 -16.60 30.64
CA LYS A 223 31.30 -17.84 31.41
C LYS A 223 32.45 -18.69 30.88
N GLY A 224 33.23 -19.28 31.75
CA GLY A 224 34.35 -20.16 31.42
C GLY A 224 35.40 -20.22 32.50
N GLU A 225 36.27 -21.20 32.39
CA GLU A 225 37.44 -21.38 33.31
C GLU A 225 38.69 -20.64 32.82
N PHE A 226 38.76 -20.30 31.50
CA PHE A 226 39.80 -19.52 30.82
C PHE A 226 41.24 -19.97 31.09
N VAL A 227 41.47 -21.26 31.37
CA VAL A 227 42.78 -21.82 31.76
C VAL A 227 43.81 -21.57 30.67
N ASP A 228 43.51 -21.95 29.43
CA ASP A 228 44.44 -21.80 28.29
C ASP A 228 44.82 -20.33 28.02
N MET A 229 43.86 -19.40 28.22
CA MET A 229 44.07 -17.96 28.07
C MET A 229 44.99 -17.44 29.20
N LEU A 230 44.78 -17.85 30.46
CA LEU A 230 45.63 -17.45 31.57
C LEU A 230 47.06 -18.00 31.41
N GLU A 231 47.22 -19.20 30.86
CA GLU A 231 48.52 -19.78 30.53
C GLU A 231 49.22 -19.02 29.36
N LEU A 232 48.50 -18.63 28.34
CA LEU A 232 49.01 -17.81 27.24
C LEU A 232 49.52 -16.47 27.77
N LEU A 233 48.67 -15.75 28.54
CA LEU A 233 49.08 -14.47 29.16
C LEU A 233 50.33 -14.59 30.05
N ARG A 234 50.46 -15.69 30.73
CA ARG A 234 51.65 -15.99 31.56
C ARG A 234 52.89 -16.22 30.67
N SER A 235 52.73 -16.96 29.58
CA SER A 235 53.82 -17.22 28.61
C SER A 235 54.28 -15.96 27.90
N ASP A 236 53.38 -15.02 27.61
CA ASP A 236 53.66 -13.72 27.01
C ASP A 236 54.29 -12.71 27.95
N GLY A 237 54.52 -13.11 29.25
CA GLY A 237 55.29 -12.32 30.19
C GLY A 237 54.45 -11.31 31.02
N TYR A 238 53.13 -11.36 30.98
CA TYR A 238 52.30 -10.50 31.82
C TYR A 238 52.31 -10.97 33.27
N ALA A 239 52.51 -10.05 34.20
CA ALA A 239 52.69 -10.38 35.62
C ALA A 239 51.35 -10.36 36.41
N ARG A 240 50.42 -9.52 36.03
CA ARG A 240 49.19 -9.24 36.83
C ARG A 240 47.95 -9.07 35.94
N ALA A 241 46.81 -9.47 36.49
CA ALA A 241 45.53 -9.22 35.91
C ALA A 241 44.48 -8.86 37.02
N LEU A 242 43.55 -8.02 36.67
CA LEU A 242 42.34 -7.77 37.46
C LEU A 242 41.31 -8.81 37.09
N ILE A 243 40.93 -9.68 37.98
CA ILE A 243 39.94 -10.74 37.73
C ILE A 243 38.73 -10.48 38.64
N ASP A 244 37.59 -10.22 38.05
CA ASP A 244 36.36 -9.85 38.76
C ASP A 244 36.54 -8.65 39.70
N GLY A 245 37.47 -7.75 39.40
CA GLY A 245 37.80 -6.55 40.17
C GLY A 245 38.90 -6.76 41.23
N GLU A 246 39.41 -7.99 41.39
CA GLU A 246 40.50 -8.29 42.31
C GLU A 246 41.84 -8.41 41.56
N MET A 247 42.88 -7.73 42.06
CA MET A 247 44.24 -7.84 41.52
C MET A 247 44.88 -9.18 41.88
N LYS A 248 45.18 -10.00 40.88
CA LYS A 248 45.85 -11.30 41.05
C LYS A 248 47.16 -11.37 40.30
N GLN A 249 48.13 -12.08 40.81
CA GLN A 249 49.35 -12.39 40.08
C GLN A 249 49.11 -13.56 39.13
N LEU A 250 49.48 -13.44 37.88
CA LEU A 250 49.29 -14.51 36.90
C LEU A 250 50.20 -15.74 37.21
N SER A 251 51.23 -15.59 38.06
CA SER A 251 52.05 -16.70 38.57
C SER A 251 51.29 -17.64 39.54
N ASP A 252 50.19 -17.18 40.12
CA ASP A 252 49.37 -17.91 41.09
C ASP A 252 48.49 -18.96 40.41
N ASP A 253 48.05 -20.00 41.14
CA ASP A 253 47.09 -20.98 40.62
C ASP A 253 45.67 -20.42 40.69
N ILE A 254 45.23 -19.78 39.55
CA ILE A 254 43.97 -19.11 39.44
C ILE A 254 42.91 -20.11 38.95
N LYS A 255 41.92 -20.44 39.82
CA LYS A 255 40.81 -21.32 39.49
C LYS A 255 39.51 -20.51 39.35
N LEU A 256 38.93 -20.47 38.14
CA LEU A 256 37.71 -19.78 37.85
C LEU A 256 36.54 -20.79 37.70
N THR A 257 35.36 -20.35 38.11
CA THR A 257 34.16 -21.21 38.10
C THR A 257 33.48 -21.19 36.73
N LYS A 258 33.39 -22.32 36.03
CA LYS A 258 32.84 -22.47 34.67
C LYS A 258 31.46 -21.86 34.47
N GLN A 259 30.61 -21.84 35.48
CA GLN A 259 29.22 -21.36 35.38
C GLN A 259 29.04 -19.87 35.71
N LYS A 260 30.05 -19.23 36.34
CA LYS A 260 30.05 -17.82 36.68
C LYS A 260 30.55 -16.97 35.51
N LYS A 261 30.01 -15.76 35.36
CA LYS A 261 30.58 -14.78 34.41
C LYS A 261 31.84 -14.16 35.03
N HIS A 262 32.92 -14.11 34.26
CA HIS A 262 34.20 -13.54 34.70
C HIS A 262 34.59 -12.38 33.77
N THR A 263 35.23 -11.36 34.36
CA THR A 263 35.91 -10.28 33.65
C THR A 263 37.40 -10.34 33.99
N ILE A 264 38.24 -10.41 32.92
CA ILE A 264 39.70 -10.51 33.07
C ILE A 264 40.31 -9.33 32.34
N GLU A 265 41.04 -8.48 33.04
CA GLU A 265 41.75 -7.32 32.54
C GLU A 265 43.21 -7.43 32.87
N VAL A 266 44.05 -7.51 31.83
CA VAL A 266 45.53 -7.67 32.00
C VAL A 266 46.15 -6.31 32.24
N VAL A 267 46.98 -6.20 33.29
CA VAL A 267 47.80 -4.98 33.51
C VAL A 267 48.99 -4.98 32.57
N VAL A 268 48.94 -4.12 31.53
CA VAL A 268 49.97 -4.02 30.52
C VAL A 268 51.14 -3.15 31.03
N ASP A 269 50.84 -1.98 31.59
CA ASP A 269 51.88 -1.10 32.14
C ASP A 269 51.30 -0.22 33.27
N ARG A 270 52.21 0.33 34.12
CA ARG A 270 51.88 1.32 35.15
C ARG A 270 52.77 2.55 34.94
N LEU A 271 52.14 3.66 34.69
CA LEU A 271 52.82 4.85 34.27
C LEU A 271 52.45 6.06 35.14
N VAL A 272 53.33 7.05 35.03
CA VAL A 272 53.13 8.35 35.70
C VAL A 272 53.30 9.43 34.64
N VAL A 273 52.43 10.36 34.54
CA VAL A 273 52.54 11.51 33.60
C VAL A 273 53.78 12.34 33.95
N LYS A 274 54.75 12.40 33.04
CA LYS A 274 55.99 13.16 33.17
C LYS A 274 56.55 13.47 31.79
N ASP A 275 57.44 14.46 31.70
CA ASP A 275 58.16 14.76 30.48
C ASP A 275 58.93 13.56 29.91
N GLY A 276 58.83 13.34 28.60
CA GLY A 276 59.57 12.30 27.87
C GLY A 276 58.90 10.91 27.93
N ILE A 277 57.74 10.72 28.52
CA ILE A 277 57.06 9.40 28.63
C ILE A 277 56.36 8.98 27.35
N ARG A 278 56.14 9.89 26.36
CA ARG A 278 55.33 9.68 25.17
C ARG A 278 55.57 8.36 24.45
N GLN A 279 56.82 8.06 24.14
CA GLN A 279 57.20 6.84 23.43
C GLN A 279 56.77 5.56 24.19
N ARG A 280 57.12 5.46 25.48
CA ARG A 280 56.72 4.30 26.32
C ARG A 280 55.20 4.19 26.46
N LEU A 281 54.52 5.32 26.60
CA LEU A 281 53.04 5.36 26.68
C LEU A 281 52.43 4.87 25.37
N THR A 282 52.97 5.29 24.21
CA THR A 282 52.52 4.83 22.90
C THR A 282 52.67 3.32 22.75
N ASP A 283 53.85 2.78 23.02
CA ASP A 283 54.14 1.35 22.96
C ASP A 283 53.20 0.54 23.87
N SER A 284 52.95 1.05 25.09
CA SER A 284 52.06 0.36 26.06
C SER A 284 50.60 0.41 25.65
N VAL A 285 50.13 1.52 25.06
CA VAL A 285 48.77 1.69 24.54
C VAL A 285 48.55 0.77 23.34
N GLU A 286 49.50 0.76 22.37
CA GLU A 286 49.42 -0.12 21.21
C GLU A 286 49.44 -1.62 21.61
N THR A 287 50.28 -1.99 22.57
CA THR A 287 50.31 -3.36 23.08
C THR A 287 49.01 -3.76 23.76
N ALA A 288 48.43 -2.87 24.56
CA ALA A 288 47.16 -3.12 25.23
C ALA A 288 45.97 -3.21 24.26
N LEU A 289 45.93 -2.32 23.27
CA LEU A 289 44.92 -2.34 22.18
C LEU A 289 44.98 -3.64 21.39
N LYS A 290 46.20 -4.07 21.00
CA LYS A 290 46.40 -5.32 20.31
C LYS A 290 45.98 -6.55 21.10
N LEU A 291 46.28 -6.57 22.43
CA LEU A 291 45.97 -7.68 23.34
C LEU A 291 44.45 -7.80 23.58
N ALA A 292 43.75 -6.67 23.69
CA ALA A 292 42.31 -6.64 23.99
C ALA A 292 41.46 -6.26 22.77
N ASN A 293 41.95 -6.54 21.58
CA ASN A 293 41.19 -6.38 20.33
C ASN A 293 40.59 -4.96 20.18
N GLY A 294 41.45 -3.93 20.33
CA GLY A 294 41.15 -2.52 20.12
C GLY A 294 40.49 -1.81 21.31
N SER A 295 40.41 -2.39 22.46
CA SER A 295 39.82 -1.75 23.67
C SER A 295 40.79 -1.74 24.86
N ILE A 296 40.93 -0.62 25.54
CA ILE A 296 41.72 -0.51 26.79
C ILE A 296 40.92 0.22 27.87
N VAL A 297 41.33 0.01 29.11
CA VAL A 297 40.81 0.76 30.26
C VAL A 297 41.97 1.38 31.01
N ILE A 298 41.91 2.68 31.21
CA ILE A 298 42.88 3.41 32.06
C ILE A 298 42.27 3.46 33.47
N ASP A 299 42.98 2.92 34.43
CA ASP A 299 42.58 2.95 35.83
C ASP A 299 43.55 3.89 36.61
N PHE A 300 43.01 5.01 37.03
CA PHE A 300 43.76 6.04 37.79
C PHE A 300 43.90 5.61 39.23
N VAL A 301 45.12 5.73 39.74
CA VAL A 301 45.46 5.29 41.10
C VAL A 301 45.14 6.39 42.15
N ASP A 302 45.20 7.63 41.71
CA ASP A 302 45.00 8.80 42.57
C ASP A 302 43.63 9.45 42.30
N GLU A 303 42.93 9.87 43.34
CA GLU A 303 41.71 10.67 43.24
C GLU A 303 42.10 12.14 43.39
N GLU A 304 42.50 12.79 42.30
CA GLU A 304 42.89 14.21 42.29
C GLU A 304 41.85 15.07 41.53
N GLU A 305 41.75 16.37 41.90
CA GLU A 305 40.95 17.38 41.21
C GLU A 305 41.43 17.48 39.73
N GLY A 306 40.54 17.20 38.79
CA GLY A 306 40.83 17.19 37.31
C GLY A 306 40.76 15.81 36.65
N ILE A 307 40.58 14.72 37.43
CA ILE A 307 40.36 13.39 36.88
C ILE A 307 38.86 13.01 36.98
N PRO A 308 38.15 12.92 35.84
CA PRO A 308 36.68 12.85 35.87
C PRO A 308 36.13 11.50 36.37
N ALA A 309 36.89 10.42 36.28
CA ALA A 309 36.48 9.09 36.73
C ALA A 309 37.70 8.23 37.02
N ARG A 310 37.69 7.42 38.08
CA ARG A 310 38.75 6.47 38.44
C ARG A 310 39.12 5.53 37.30
N ARG A 311 38.10 5.09 36.50
CA ARG A 311 38.32 4.17 35.37
C ARG A 311 37.76 4.79 34.10
N ARG A 312 38.60 4.93 33.08
CA ARG A 312 38.24 5.50 31.82
C ARG A 312 38.50 4.51 30.67
N PRO A 313 37.50 4.05 29.97
CA PRO A 313 37.67 3.22 28.77
C PRO A 313 38.07 4.05 27.56
N PHE A 314 38.94 3.49 26.71
CA PHE A 314 39.34 4.00 25.40
C PHE A 314 39.26 2.85 24.41
N SER A 315 39.00 3.14 23.18
CA SER A 315 38.90 2.11 22.15
C SER A 315 39.24 2.65 20.75
N GLU A 316 39.88 1.84 19.97
CA GLU A 316 40.00 2.04 18.52
C GLU A 316 38.66 1.80 17.82
N HIS A 317 37.79 1.00 18.42
CA HIS A 317 36.40 0.86 18.03
C HIS A 317 35.56 1.97 18.67
N ARG A 318 34.41 2.25 18.07
CA ARG A 318 33.47 3.25 18.62
C ARG A 318 33.00 2.86 20.02
N SER A 319 33.29 3.70 21.00
CA SER A 319 32.92 3.48 22.41
C SER A 319 32.33 4.73 23.05
N CYS A 320 31.40 4.55 23.97
CA CYS A 320 30.82 5.64 24.74
C CYS A 320 31.86 6.16 25.75
N PRO A 321 32.05 7.50 25.88
CA PRO A 321 32.96 8.07 26.90
C PRO A 321 32.58 7.69 28.34
N ASN A 322 31.29 7.43 28.60
CA ASN A 322 30.76 7.05 29.93
C ASN A 322 30.78 5.54 30.16
N GLY A 323 31.39 4.74 29.27
CA GLY A 323 31.59 3.30 29.46
C GLY A 323 30.36 2.41 29.13
N HIS A 324 29.30 2.95 28.52
CA HIS A 324 28.17 2.12 28.08
C HIS A 324 28.60 1.20 26.91
N VAL A 325 28.11 -0.04 26.95
CA VAL A 325 28.43 -1.03 25.92
C VAL A 325 27.64 -0.71 24.63
N LEU A 326 28.36 -0.57 23.53
CA LEU A 326 27.78 -0.32 22.22
C LEU A 326 28.02 -1.52 21.31
N GLU A 327 26.94 -2.01 20.69
CA GLU A 327 26.99 -3.05 19.65
C GLU A 327 27.00 -2.44 18.22
N LEU A 328 27.83 -1.41 18.02
CA LEU A 328 27.94 -0.70 16.74
C LEU A 328 29.41 -0.71 16.27
N ASP A 329 29.80 -1.76 15.55
CA ASP A 329 31.20 -1.91 15.09
C ASP A 329 31.52 -0.93 13.94
N GLU A 330 30.78 -1.00 12.82
CA GLU A 330 30.96 -0.14 11.65
C GLU A 330 29.61 0.45 11.21
N VAL A 331 29.63 1.74 10.81
CA VAL A 331 28.46 2.42 10.24
C VAL A 331 28.52 2.32 8.73
N GLU A 332 27.86 1.31 8.19
CA GLU A 332 27.71 1.06 6.77
C GLU A 332 26.26 1.23 6.30
N PRO A 333 25.98 1.36 4.99
CA PRO A 333 24.58 1.44 4.51
C PRO A 333 23.71 0.24 4.93
N ARG A 334 24.32 -0.97 5.08
CA ARG A 334 23.59 -2.17 5.55
C ARG A 334 23.15 -2.06 7.00
N THR A 335 23.86 -1.29 7.84
CA THR A 335 23.55 -1.04 9.24
C THR A 335 22.18 -0.35 9.39
N PHE A 336 21.79 0.46 8.44
CA PHE A 336 20.48 1.15 8.43
C PHE A 336 19.37 0.35 7.74
N SER A 337 19.60 -0.90 7.36
CA SER A 337 18.57 -1.73 6.73
C SER A 337 17.72 -2.43 7.78
N PHE A 338 16.42 -2.13 7.82
CA PHE A 338 15.46 -2.86 8.65
C PHE A 338 15.09 -4.25 8.06
N ASN A 339 15.54 -4.56 6.83
CA ASN A 339 15.38 -5.87 6.19
C ASN A 339 16.58 -6.80 6.42
N ALA A 340 17.64 -6.32 7.06
CA ALA A 340 18.84 -7.08 7.34
C ALA A 340 19.08 -7.20 8.85
N PRO A 341 19.61 -8.34 9.35
CA PRO A 341 19.82 -8.56 10.78
C PRO A 341 20.77 -7.55 11.46
N TYR A 342 21.61 -6.90 10.67
CA TYR A 342 22.56 -5.89 11.14
C TYR A 342 21.87 -4.66 11.74
N GLY A 343 20.80 -4.17 11.09
CA GLY A 343 20.09 -2.97 11.53
C GLY A 343 18.71 -3.22 12.09
N ALA A 344 18.07 -4.33 11.74
CA ALA A 344 16.70 -4.63 12.14
C ALA A 344 16.57 -4.81 13.65
N CYS A 345 15.52 -4.26 14.26
CA CYS A 345 15.16 -4.54 15.64
C CYS A 345 14.95 -6.05 15.84
N PRO A 346 15.69 -6.71 16.75
CA PRO A 346 15.62 -8.16 16.94
C PRO A 346 14.25 -8.64 17.44
N ALA A 347 13.52 -7.80 18.17
CA ALA A 347 12.23 -8.15 18.77
C ALA A 347 11.08 -8.22 17.76
N CYS A 348 11.09 -7.41 16.69
CA CYS A 348 10.09 -7.41 15.63
C CYS A 348 10.67 -7.76 14.26
N THR A 349 11.93 -8.15 14.18
CA THR A 349 12.64 -8.49 12.92
C THR A 349 12.50 -7.41 11.84
N GLY A 350 12.46 -6.13 12.24
CA GLY A 350 12.37 -4.98 11.36
C GLY A 350 10.95 -4.62 10.89
N LEU A 351 9.91 -5.26 11.39
CA LEU A 351 8.51 -4.93 11.04
C LEU A 351 8.02 -3.64 11.70
N GLY A 352 8.53 -3.32 12.90
CA GLY A 352 8.09 -2.16 13.68
C GLY A 352 6.89 -2.46 14.58
N PHE A 353 6.13 -3.51 14.29
CA PHE A 353 4.97 -3.95 15.05
C PHE A 353 5.03 -5.45 15.33
N LYS A 354 4.14 -5.90 16.21
CA LYS A 354 3.86 -7.30 16.46
C LYS A 354 2.35 -7.52 16.35
N LEU A 355 1.97 -8.70 15.86
CA LEU A 355 0.59 -9.15 15.95
C LEU A 355 0.37 -9.73 17.34
N GLU A 356 -0.51 -9.14 18.11
CA GLU A 356 -0.89 -9.59 19.45
C GLU A 356 -2.40 -9.82 19.51
N ILE A 357 -2.83 -10.85 20.26
CA ILE A 357 -4.26 -11.11 20.47
C ILE A 357 -4.86 -9.94 21.24
N ASP A 358 -5.91 -9.37 20.68
CA ASP A 358 -6.65 -8.28 21.29
C ASP A 358 -7.79 -8.81 22.17
N PRO A 359 -7.78 -8.57 23.47
CA PRO A 359 -8.87 -8.99 24.35
C PRO A 359 -10.26 -8.46 23.94
N GLU A 360 -10.33 -7.28 23.33
CA GLU A 360 -11.59 -6.68 22.86
C GLU A 360 -12.19 -7.45 21.66
N LEU A 361 -11.35 -8.07 20.84
CA LEU A 361 -11.79 -8.92 19.74
C LEU A 361 -12.17 -10.34 20.20
N VAL A 362 -11.59 -10.79 21.30
CA VAL A 362 -11.86 -12.10 21.92
C VAL A 362 -13.17 -12.09 22.69
N ILE A 363 -13.49 -10.98 23.35
CA ILE A 363 -14.70 -10.78 24.15
C ILE A 363 -15.75 -10.09 23.28
N SER A 364 -16.67 -10.88 22.70
CA SER A 364 -17.63 -10.40 21.70
C SER A 364 -18.67 -9.41 22.22
N ASP A 365 -19.08 -9.59 23.49
CA ASP A 365 -20.14 -8.80 24.10
C ASP A 365 -19.98 -8.82 25.63
N PRO A 366 -19.51 -7.74 26.25
CA PRO A 366 -19.28 -7.68 27.70
C PRO A 366 -20.54 -7.90 28.57
N ASP A 367 -21.74 -7.79 27.99
CA ASP A 367 -23.00 -8.06 28.67
C ASP A 367 -23.33 -9.56 28.75
N LYS A 368 -22.67 -10.41 27.95
CA LYS A 368 -22.76 -11.87 28.02
C LYS A 368 -21.91 -12.44 29.14
N SER A 369 -22.32 -13.60 29.62
CA SER A 369 -21.59 -14.39 30.62
C SER A 369 -20.70 -15.44 29.94
N LEU A 370 -19.80 -16.06 30.69
CA LEU A 370 -19.02 -17.22 30.24
C LEU A 370 -19.90 -18.40 29.83
N ALA A 371 -21.02 -18.59 30.52
CA ALA A 371 -22.02 -19.63 30.16
C ALA A 371 -22.71 -19.33 28.83
N ASP A 372 -22.88 -18.07 28.47
CA ASP A 372 -23.48 -17.61 27.20
C ASP A 372 -22.46 -17.52 26.06
N GLY A 373 -21.20 -17.91 26.30
CA GLY A 373 -20.15 -17.97 25.28
C GLY A 373 -19.53 -16.63 24.94
N VAL A 374 -19.27 -15.75 25.90
CA VAL A 374 -18.63 -14.45 25.72
C VAL A 374 -17.23 -14.55 25.09
N ILE A 375 -16.52 -15.67 25.34
CA ILE A 375 -15.21 -15.94 24.68
C ILE A 375 -15.47 -16.53 23.31
N GLU A 376 -15.47 -15.68 22.34
CA GLU A 376 -15.86 -15.98 20.96
C GLU A 376 -15.07 -17.14 20.30
N PRO A 377 -13.72 -17.20 20.38
CA PRO A 377 -12.94 -18.28 19.76
C PRO A 377 -13.31 -19.67 20.27
N TRP A 378 -13.92 -19.76 21.46
CA TRP A 378 -14.32 -20.99 22.10
C TRP A 378 -15.79 -21.33 21.96
N SER A 379 -16.61 -20.43 21.42
CA SER A 379 -18.05 -20.61 21.24
C SER A 379 -18.44 -21.30 19.91
N GLY A 380 -17.53 -21.38 18.96
CA GLY A 380 -17.82 -21.70 17.56
C GLY A 380 -18.30 -23.15 17.27
N THR A 381 -17.80 -24.17 17.99
CA THR A 381 -18.24 -25.55 17.83
C THR A 381 -18.65 -26.18 19.17
N LYS A 382 -19.63 -27.07 19.13
CA LYS A 382 -20.11 -27.75 20.32
C LYS A 382 -19.02 -28.49 21.11
N MET A 383 -18.05 -29.07 20.42
CA MET A 383 -16.94 -29.78 21.02
C MET A 383 -15.94 -28.83 21.67
N THR A 384 -15.60 -27.73 21.04
CA THR A 384 -14.69 -26.70 21.59
C THR A 384 -15.30 -26.01 22.79
N SER A 385 -16.58 -25.62 22.68
CA SER A 385 -17.34 -24.97 23.74
C SER A 385 -17.48 -25.88 24.99
N GLN A 386 -17.70 -27.17 24.82
CA GLN A 386 -17.74 -28.11 25.94
C GLN A 386 -16.38 -28.32 26.61
N TYR A 387 -15.31 -28.44 25.83
CA TYR A 387 -13.97 -28.65 26.38
C TYR A 387 -13.53 -27.45 27.24
N TYR A 388 -13.56 -26.24 26.69
CA TYR A 388 -13.18 -25.04 27.43
C TYR A 388 -14.18 -24.68 28.52
N GLY A 389 -15.49 -24.96 28.32
CA GLY A 389 -16.53 -24.76 29.32
C GLY A 389 -16.25 -25.52 30.62
N HIS A 390 -15.83 -26.78 30.53
CA HIS A 390 -15.47 -27.59 31.72
C HIS A 390 -14.22 -27.05 32.43
N ILE A 391 -13.23 -26.51 31.70
CA ILE A 391 -12.06 -25.88 32.31
C ILE A 391 -12.45 -24.59 33.04
N LEU A 392 -13.29 -23.76 32.40
CA LEU A 392 -13.79 -22.52 32.99
C LEU A 392 -14.70 -22.78 34.21
N GLU A 393 -15.48 -23.84 34.20
CA GLU A 393 -16.26 -24.29 35.38
C GLU A 393 -15.34 -24.71 36.54
N GLY A 394 -14.23 -25.38 36.25
CA GLY A 394 -13.21 -25.70 37.26
C GLY A 394 -12.58 -24.44 37.82
N LEU A 395 -12.17 -23.51 36.96
CA LEU A 395 -11.61 -22.21 37.33
C LEU A 395 -12.58 -21.38 38.18
N ALA A 396 -13.85 -21.37 37.80
CA ALA A 396 -14.91 -20.67 38.52
C ALA A 396 -15.08 -21.19 39.96
N LYS A 397 -14.92 -22.50 40.18
CA LYS A 397 -14.97 -23.09 41.54
C LYS A 397 -13.75 -22.69 42.37
N GLU A 398 -12.58 -22.67 41.79
CA GLU A 398 -11.32 -22.35 42.51
C GLU A 398 -11.21 -20.86 42.85
N MET A 399 -11.62 -19.97 41.93
CA MET A 399 -11.59 -18.53 42.13
C MET A 399 -12.87 -17.94 42.74
N GLY A 400 -13.95 -18.76 42.93
CA GLY A 400 -15.17 -18.34 43.63
C GLY A 400 -16.07 -17.41 42.87
N PHE A 401 -16.07 -17.46 41.51
CA PHE A 401 -17.00 -16.66 40.67
C PHE A 401 -18.05 -17.53 39.99
N SER A 402 -19.10 -16.90 39.46
CA SER A 402 -20.17 -17.59 38.75
C SER A 402 -20.00 -17.51 37.23
N MET A 403 -20.14 -18.63 36.55
CA MET A 403 -20.17 -18.71 35.07
C MET A 403 -21.29 -17.87 34.42
N LYS A 404 -22.31 -17.49 35.20
CA LYS A 404 -23.45 -16.69 34.73
C LYS A 404 -23.29 -15.20 34.95
N THR A 405 -22.22 -14.76 35.62
CA THR A 405 -21.92 -13.33 35.78
C THR A 405 -21.54 -12.72 34.44
N PRO A 406 -22.17 -11.61 34.02
CA PRO A 406 -21.73 -10.89 32.83
C PRO A 406 -20.23 -10.55 32.87
N TRP A 407 -19.56 -10.62 31.73
CA TRP A 407 -18.12 -10.34 31.66
C TRP A 407 -17.74 -8.99 32.28
N LYS A 408 -18.55 -7.94 32.01
CA LYS A 408 -18.31 -6.60 32.56
C LYS A 408 -18.24 -6.56 34.08
N ASP A 409 -19.02 -7.40 34.74
CA ASP A 409 -19.21 -7.44 36.18
C ASP A 409 -18.24 -8.41 36.90
N LEU A 410 -17.46 -9.18 36.15
CA LEU A 410 -16.42 -10.03 36.73
C LEU A 410 -15.28 -9.19 37.34
N PRO A 411 -14.67 -9.65 38.44
CA PRO A 411 -13.48 -9.03 39.06
C PRO A 411 -12.31 -8.92 38.06
N ALA A 412 -11.45 -7.91 38.22
CA ALA A 412 -10.35 -7.64 37.31
C ALA A 412 -9.30 -8.76 37.28
N ASP A 413 -8.98 -9.36 38.40
CA ASP A 413 -8.09 -10.52 38.58
C ASP A 413 -8.65 -11.76 37.85
N VAL A 414 -9.95 -12.05 38.01
CA VAL A 414 -10.61 -13.14 37.26
C VAL A 414 -10.54 -12.93 35.75
N LYS A 415 -10.82 -11.71 35.27
CA LYS A 415 -10.69 -11.36 33.85
C LYS A 415 -9.27 -11.56 33.35
N HIS A 416 -8.29 -11.11 34.15
CA HIS A 416 -6.86 -11.27 33.82
C HIS A 416 -6.48 -12.75 33.69
N ASP A 417 -6.86 -13.57 34.68
CA ASP A 417 -6.51 -14.99 34.67
C ASP A 417 -7.18 -15.78 33.57
N ILE A 418 -8.43 -15.45 33.22
CA ILE A 418 -9.10 -16.03 32.05
C ILE A 418 -8.36 -15.67 30.75
N LEU A 419 -7.92 -14.43 30.57
CA LEU A 419 -7.25 -13.99 29.37
C LEU A 419 -5.80 -14.48 29.27
N TYR A 420 -5.02 -14.37 30.33
CA TYR A 420 -3.57 -14.58 30.28
C TYR A 420 -3.09 -15.84 31.00
N GLY A 421 -4.01 -16.56 31.69
CA GLY A 421 -3.67 -17.76 32.45
C GLY A 421 -3.18 -17.44 33.85
N HIS A 422 -2.97 -18.49 34.62
CA HIS A 422 -2.45 -18.43 36.02
C HIS A 422 -1.52 -19.62 36.31
N ASP A 423 -0.82 -19.56 37.46
CA ASP A 423 0.24 -20.51 37.78
C ASP A 423 -0.26 -21.79 38.47
N PHE A 424 -1.53 -21.89 38.90
CA PHE A 424 -2.03 -23.09 39.54
C PHE A 424 -2.75 -24.00 38.55
N LYS A 425 -2.90 -25.29 38.91
CA LYS A 425 -3.63 -26.29 38.12
C LYS A 425 -5.11 -26.29 38.46
N VAL A 426 -5.92 -26.21 37.40
CA VAL A 426 -7.40 -26.26 37.50
C VAL A 426 -7.86 -27.70 37.60
N ASN A 427 -8.72 -28.00 38.58
CA ASN A 427 -9.36 -29.29 38.74
C ASN A 427 -10.64 -29.34 37.94
N VAL A 428 -10.65 -30.12 36.87
CA VAL A 428 -11.79 -30.28 35.93
C VAL A 428 -12.55 -31.54 36.27
N SER A 429 -13.85 -31.41 36.52
CA SER A 429 -14.77 -32.51 36.79
C SER A 429 -15.98 -32.43 35.88
N TYR A 430 -16.22 -33.47 35.07
CA TYR A 430 -17.37 -33.51 34.17
C TYR A 430 -17.93 -34.92 33.96
N ARG A 431 -19.20 -35.02 33.57
CA ARG A 431 -19.83 -36.32 33.21
C ARG A 431 -19.74 -36.50 31.69
N ASN A 432 -19.15 -37.64 31.28
CA ASN A 432 -19.09 -37.99 29.86
C ASN A 432 -20.48 -38.42 29.32
N ARG A 433 -20.58 -38.64 27.99
CA ARG A 433 -21.84 -39.04 27.33
C ARG A 433 -22.47 -40.33 27.85
N TRP A 434 -21.74 -41.13 28.63
CA TRP A 434 -22.24 -42.36 29.29
C TRP A 434 -22.51 -42.13 30.80
N GLY A 435 -22.55 -40.87 31.30
CA GLY A 435 -22.87 -40.54 32.68
C GLY A 435 -21.74 -40.77 33.70
N ARG A 436 -20.55 -41.23 33.25
CA ARG A 436 -19.41 -41.50 34.15
C ARG A 436 -18.69 -40.20 34.48
N LEU A 437 -18.42 -39.97 35.74
CA LEU A 437 -17.64 -38.85 36.24
C LEU A 437 -16.17 -39.00 35.79
N ARG A 438 -15.60 -37.95 35.24
CA ARG A 438 -14.18 -37.82 34.87
C ARG A 438 -13.61 -36.63 35.60
N GLU A 439 -12.48 -36.86 36.21
CA GLU A 439 -11.71 -35.82 36.94
C GLU A 439 -10.28 -35.82 36.47
N TYR A 440 -9.75 -34.66 36.22
CA TYR A 440 -8.33 -34.47 35.90
C TYR A 440 -7.92 -33.05 36.26
N SER A 441 -6.60 -32.86 36.48
CA SER A 441 -6.00 -31.56 36.80
C SER A 441 -5.18 -31.11 35.59
N THR A 442 -5.40 -29.88 35.11
CA THR A 442 -4.70 -29.28 33.95
C THR A 442 -4.23 -27.88 34.27
N GLY A 443 -3.11 -27.45 33.63
CA GLY A 443 -2.74 -26.06 33.62
C GLY A 443 -3.69 -25.28 32.72
N PHE A 444 -3.90 -24.00 32.99
CA PHE A 444 -4.70 -23.11 32.22
C PHE A 444 -3.83 -21.93 31.73
N GLU A 445 -3.46 -21.97 30.46
CA GLU A 445 -2.57 -20.95 29.86
C GLU A 445 -3.27 -19.64 29.48
N GLY A 446 -4.62 -19.56 29.63
CA GLY A 446 -5.40 -18.40 29.23
C GLY A 446 -5.75 -18.39 27.74
N VAL A 447 -6.70 -17.55 27.39
CA VAL A 447 -7.22 -17.43 26.01
C VAL A 447 -6.15 -16.90 25.07
N VAL A 448 -5.48 -15.80 25.46
CA VAL A 448 -4.48 -15.11 24.64
C VAL A 448 -3.33 -16.05 24.26
N ARG A 449 -2.71 -16.70 25.25
CA ARG A 449 -1.59 -17.63 24.99
C ARG A 449 -2.03 -18.86 24.19
N THR A 450 -3.24 -19.38 24.45
CA THR A 450 -3.81 -20.49 23.65
C THR A 450 -3.93 -20.13 22.18
N LEU A 451 -4.46 -18.94 21.86
CA LEU A 451 -4.65 -18.49 20.48
C LEU A 451 -3.32 -18.22 19.80
N MET A 452 -2.36 -17.55 20.49
CA MET A 452 -1.01 -17.31 19.97
C MET A 452 -0.32 -18.62 19.61
N ARG A 453 -0.27 -19.57 20.53
CA ARG A 453 0.35 -20.87 20.29
C ARG A 453 -0.29 -21.60 19.11
N ARG A 454 -1.62 -21.60 19.01
CA ARG A 454 -2.33 -22.22 17.89
C ARG A 454 -2.08 -21.54 16.56
N HIS A 455 -1.93 -20.22 16.55
CA HIS A 455 -1.53 -19.46 15.38
C HIS A 455 -0.15 -19.89 14.90
N ASP A 456 0.81 -20.01 15.81
CA ASP A 456 2.20 -20.36 15.49
C ASP A 456 2.36 -21.83 15.07
N GLU A 457 1.57 -22.76 15.65
CA GLU A 457 1.62 -24.18 15.36
C GLU A 457 0.81 -24.63 14.11
N THR A 458 -0.04 -23.77 13.55
CA THR A 458 -0.94 -24.18 12.44
C THR A 458 -0.27 -24.08 11.08
N ASP A 459 -0.34 -25.16 10.28
CA ASP A 459 0.05 -25.18 8.87
C ASP A 459 -1.08 -24.74 7.92
N SER A 460 -2.31 -24.63 8.43
CA SER A 460 -3.48 -24.28 7.63
C SER A 460 -3.60 -22.77 7.49
N GLN A 461 -3.49 -22.25 6.26
CA GLN A 461 -3.66 -20.84 5.94
C GLN A 461 -5.01 -20.27 6.43
N SER A 462 -6.11 -21.03 6.27
CA SER A 462 -7.45 -20.60 6.71
C SER A 462 -7.57 -20.53 8.24
N MET A 463 -6.89 -21.43 8.97
CA MET A 463 -6.84 -21.38 10.43
C MET A 463 -5.94 -20.26 10.93
N ARG A 464 -4.85 -19.96 10.23
CA ARG A 464 -3.99 -18.81 10.52
C ARG A 464 -4.78 -17.51 10.38
N GLU A 465 -5.46 -17.30 9.24
CA GLU A 465 -6.35 -16.15 9.01
C GLU A 465 -7.47 -16.05 10.07
N TYR A 466 -7.99 -17.20 10.52
CA TYR A 466 -8.98 -17.23 11.61
C TYR A 466 -8.42 -16.71 12.93
N TYR A 467 -7.19 -17.12 13.32
CA TYR A 467 -6.57 -16.61 14.55
C TYR A 467 -6.14 -15.15 14.40
N GLU A 468 -5.62 -14.75 13.22
CA GLU A 468 -5.29 -13.37 12.90
C GLU A 468 -6.49 -12.42 13.00
N SER A 469 -7.71 -12.91 12.80
CA SER A 469 -8.93 -12.10 12.99
C SER A 469 -9.18 -11.64 14.44
N TYR A 470 -8.48 -12.22 15.40
CA TYR A 470 -8.47 -11.81 16.80
C TYR A 470 -7.22 -11.04 17.21
N MET A 471 -6.36 -10.69 16.24
CA MET A 471 -5.09 -9.99 16.50
C MET A 471 -5.18 -8.53 16.06
N ARG A 472 -4.36 -7.72 16.71
CA ARG A 472 -4.12 -6.32 16.36
C ARG A 472 -2.61 -6.11 16.18
N GLU A 473 -2.26 -5.23 15.24
CA GLU A 473 -0.91 -4.71 15.13
C GLU A 473 -0.62 -3.75 16.29
N VAL A 474 0.35 -4.10 17.14
CA VAL A 474 0.79 -3.29 18.27
C VAL A 474 2.22 -2.82 18.00
N PRO A 475 2.57 -1.54 18.18
CA PRO A 475 3.94 -1.08 18.03
C PRO A 475 4.90 -1.90 18.88
N CYS A 476 6.01 -2.32 18.30
CA CYS A 476 7.03 -3.10 19.01
C CYS A 476 7.56 -2.32 20.21
N GLN A 477 7.49 -2.88 21.41
CA GLN A 477 7.88 -2.21 22.66
C GLN A 477 9.37 -1.85 22.70
N VAL A 478 10.25 -2.59 21.99
CA VAL A 478 11.69 -2.35 21.97
C VAL A 478 12.04 -1.17 21.08
N CYS A 479 11.56 -1.17 19.82
CA CYS A 479 11.87 -0.09 18.87
C CYS A 479 10.77 0.97 18.75
N GLN A 480 9.65 0.81 19.46
CA GLN A 480 8.51 1.74 19.44
C GLN A 480 8.01 2.10 18.03
N GLY A 481 7.96 1.10 17.16
CA GLY A 481 7.55 1.29 15.76
C GLY A 481 8.69 1.66 14.79
N ARG A 482 9.86 2.03 15.29
CA ARG A 482 10.98 2.59 14.49
C ARG A 482 11.76 1.56 13.67
N ARG A 483 11.45 0.25 13.75
CA ARG A 483 11.98 -0.87 12.94
C ARG A 483 13.47 -1.20 13.13
N LEU A 484 14.31 -0.27 13.58
CA LEU A 484 15.76 -0.39 13.71
C LEU A 484 16.18 -0.61 15.17
N LYS A 485 17.42 -1.06 15.35
CA LYS A 485 18.06 -1.15 16.67
C LYS A 485 18.26 0.23 17.29
N PRO A 486 18.25 0.38 18.64
CA PRO A 486 18.49 1.66 19.31
C PRO A 486 19.84 2.30 18.96
N GLU A 487 20.91 1.48 18.79
CA GLU A 487 22.24 1.94 18.45
C GLU A 487 22.29 2.55 17.04
N VAL A 488 21.49 2.00 16.10
CA VAL A 488 21.38 2.50 14.74
C VAL A 488 20.59 3.82 14.72
N LEU A 489 19.52 3.90 15.53
CA LEU A 489 18.72 5.12 15.67
C LEU A 489 19.48 6.26 16.36
N ALA A 490 20.53 5.93 17.12
CA ALA A 490 21.41 6.91 17.76
C ALA A 490 22.43 7.53 16.78
N VAL A 491 22.48 7.09 15.51
CA VAL A 491 23.28 7.77 14.48
C VAL A 491 22.44 8.90 13.88
N THR A 492 22.94 10.13 13.96
CA THR A 492 22.18 11.33 13.56
C THR A 492 22.90 12.14 12.46
N VAL A 493 22.10 12.79 11.61
CA VAL A 493 22.51 13.85 10.68
C VAL A 493 21.70 15.09 11.05
N ASP A 494 22.38 16.18 11.33
CA ASP A 494 21.74 17.41 11.81
C ASP A 494 20.79 17.14 13.00
N GLY A 495 21.24 16.30 13.94
CA GLY A 495 20.50 15.94 15.16
C GLY A 495 19.29 15.03 14.98
N LYS A 496 19.01 14.52 13.75
CA LYS A 496 17.88 13.65 13.46
C LYS A 496 18.36 12.24 13.11
N SER A 497 17.68 11.21 13.61
CA SER A 497 17.89 9.82 13.17
C SER A 497 17.30 9.59 11.78
N ILE A 498 17.71 8.51 11.13
CA ILE A 498 17.13 8.13 9.82
C ILE A 498 15.61 7.89 9.90
N PHE A 499 15.12 7.38 11.02
CA PHE A 499 13.68 7.19 11.22
C PHE A 499 12.96 8.52 11.40
N ASP A 500 13.52 9.46 12.17
CA ASP A 500 12.91 10.78 12.38
C ASP A 500 12.77 11.53 11.05
N VAL A 501 13.74 11.39 10.14
CA VAL A 501 13.67 11.93 8.78
C VAL A 501 12.57 11.24 7.98
N CYS A 502 12.55 9.92 7.96
CA CYS A 502 11.53 9.17 7.20
C CYS A 502 10.10 9.33 7.73
N ASP A 503 9.93 9.72 8.99
CA ASP A 503 8.61 9.90 9.63
C ASP A 503 8.07 11.33 9.44
N MET A 504 8.87 12.23 8.88
CA MET A 504 8.40 13.55 8.45
C MET A 504 7.56 13.45 7.18
N PRO A 505 6.53 14.30 7.00
CA PRO A 505 5.91 14.51 5.69
C PRO A 505 6.95 14.92 4.64
N VAL A 506 6.75 14.47 3.40
CA VAL A 506 7.66 14.72 2.26
C VAL A 506 8.00 16.22 2.12
N VAL A 507 7.02 17.10 2.30
CA VAL A 507 7.25 18.55 2.24
C VAL A 507 8.25 19.04 3.29
N HIS A 508 8.17 18.52 4.52
CA HIS A 508 9.09 18.88 5.60
C HIS A 508 10.46 18.22 5.42
N GLU A 509 10.49 16.98 4.92
CA GLU A 509 11.74 16.31 4.59
C GLU A 509 12.49 17.02 3.47
N LEU A 510 11.79 17.47 2.42
CA LEU A 510 12.36 18.27 1.34
C LEU A 510 12.93 19.60 1.85
N ALA A 511 12.21 20.27 2.76
CA ALA A 511 12.67 21.50 3.40
C ALA A 511 13.94 21.24 4.24
N TRP A 512 13.97 20.15 5.02
CA TRP A 512 15.13 19.75 5.80
C TRP A 512 16.34 19.45 4.92
N VAL A 513 16.19 18.64 3.86
CA VAL A 513 17.28 18.32 2.92
C VAL A 513 17.82 19.58 2.24
N ASN A 514 16.96 20.56 1.91
CA ASN A 514 17.39 21.82 1.33
C ASN A 514 18.12 22.72 2.33
N GLY A 515 17.81 22.62 3.60
CA GLY A 515 18.43 23.38 4.71
C GLY A 515 19.74 22.80 5.23
N LEU A 516 20.07 21.54 4.88
CA LEU A 516 21.27 20.84 5.37
C LEU A 516 22.56 21.59 4.98
N LYS A 517 23.31 21.96 6.01
CA LYS A 517 24.66 22.56 5.87
C LYS A 517 25.69 21.54 6.31
N LEU A 518 26.30 20.87 5.36
CA LEU A 518 27.41 19.95 5.59
C LEU A 518 28.71 20.67 5.24
N GLU A 519 29.77 20.44 6.02
CA GLU A 519 31.08 21.09 5.85
C GLU A 519 32.16 20.07 5.47
N GLY A 520 33.24 20.57 4.84
CA GLY A 520 34.44 19.79 4.55
C GLY A 520 34.20 18.56 3.64
N SER A 521 34.76 17.42 4.05
CA SER A 521 34.63 16.15 3.29
C SER A 521 33.20 15.64 3.23
N ALA A 522 32.38 15.89 4.25
CA ALA A 522 30.98 15.48 4.27
C ALA A 522 30.16 16.13 3.14
N GLN A 523 30.40 17.39 2.83
CA GLN A 523 29.75 18.11 1.73
C GLN A 523 30.10 17.49 0.36
N MET A 524 31.35 17.11 0.14
CA MET A 524 31.78 16.49 -1.12
C MET A 524 31.15 15.09 -1.30
N ILE A 525 31.07 14.30 -0.23
CA ILE A 525 30.51 12.95 -0.26
C ILE A 525 28.98 12.98 -0.42
N ALA A 526 28.32 13.89 0.26
CA ALA A 526 26.85 13.97 0.27
C ALA A 526 26.27 14.67 -0.97
N GLY A 527 27.04 15.44 -1.73
CA GLY A 527 26.51 16.30 -2.79
C GLY A 527 25.67 15.57 -3.83
N GLU A 528 26.17 14.49 -4.41
CA GLU A 528 25.42 13.70 -5.40
C GLU A 528 24.25 12.95 -4.76
N VAL A 529 24.40 12.44 -3.52
CA VAL A 529 23.34 11.74 -2.79
C VAL A 529 22.18 12.68 -2.48
N LEU A 530 22.48 13.90 -2.01
CA LEU A 530 21.47 14.92 -1.71
C LEU A 530 20.76 15.40 -2.96
N LYS A 531 21.43 15.48 -4.10
CA LYS A 531 20.82 15.82 -5.39
C LYS A 531 19.75 14.79 -5.78
N GLU A 532 20.05 13.49 -5.64
CA GLU A 532 19.11 12.41 -5.92
C GLU A 532 17.93 12.40 -4.95
N ILE A 533 18.18 12.58 -3.65
CA ILE A 533 17.12 12.68 -2.64
C ILE A 533 16.19 13.86 -2.94
N LYS A 534 16.76 15.05 -3.22
CA LYS A 534 15.99 16.26 -3.56
C LYS A 534 15.11 16.07 -4.79
N ALA A 535 15.67 15.47 -5.84
CA ALA A 535 14.92 15.21 -7.06
C ALA A 535 13.73 14.27 -6.81
N ARG A 536 13.94 13.15 -6.11
CA ARG A 536 12.87 12.17 -5.81
C ARG A 536 11.81 12.71 -4.87
N LEU A 537 12.21 13.43 -3.81
CA LEU A 537 11.26 14.11 -2.91
C LEU A 537 10.48 15.21 -3.65
N GLY A 538 11.14 15.96 -4.55
CA GLY A 538 10.49 16.94 -5.41
C GLY A 538 9.41 16.29 -6.27
N PHE A 539 9.68 15.16 -6.92
CA PHE A 539 8.67 14.46 -7.72
C PHE A 539 7.49 13.94 -6.88
N LEU A 540 7.72 13.45 -5.65
CA LEU A 540 6.62 13.09 -4.76
C LEU A 540 5.74 14.30 -4.40
N ASN A 541 6.36 15.45 -4.16
CA ASN A 541 5.66 16.71 -3.91
C ASN A 541 4.85 17.16 -5.14
N ASP A 542 5.42 17.06 -6.34
CA ASP A 542 4.81 17.54 -7.59
C ASP A 542 3.60 16.67 -8.01
N VAL A 543 3.59 15.37 -7.67
CA VAL A 543 2.42 14.51 -7.87
C VAL A 543 1.37 14.60 -6.74
N GLY A 544 1.48 15.58 -5.82
CA GLY A 544 0.51 15.80 -4.75
C GLY A 544 0.57 14.77 -3.62
N LEU A 545 1.76 14.22 -3.32
CA LEU A 545 2.02 13.29 -2.22
C LEU A 545 2.86 13.93 -1.09
N ASP A 546 2.82 15.23 -0.99
CA ASP A 546 3.56 16.08 -0.04
C ASP A 546 3.26 15.74 1.44
N TYR A 547 2.06 15.23 1.71
CA TYR A 547 1.60 14.81 3.05
C TYR A 547 2.04 13.41 3.49
N LEU A 548 2.54 12.56 2.59
CA LEU A 548 3.00 11.22 2.93
C LEU A 548 4.31 11.24 3.69
N THR A 549 4.55 10.21 4.51
CA THR A 549 5.83 9.94 5.15
C THR A 549 6.54 8.77 4.47
N LEU A 550 7.87 8.80 4.40
CA LEU A 550 8.64 7.68 3.84
C LEU A 550 8.56 6.41 4.70
N SER A 551 8.27 6.54 6.01
CA SER A 551 8.07 5.44 6.96
C SER A 551 6.77 4.66 6.72
N ARG A 552 5.78 5.27 6.04
CA ARG A 552 4.44 4.68 5.83
C ARG A 552 4.52 3.35 5.08
N ALA A 553 3.86 2.34 5.62
CA ALA A 553 3.83 1.01 5.03
C ALA A 553 3.07 1.00 3.69
N ALA A 554 3.63 0.35 2.68
CA ALA A 554 3.04 0.29 1.34
C ALA A 554 1.64 -0.35 1.30
N ALA A 555 1.39 -1.32 2.17
CA ALA A 555 0.09 -1.99 2.29
C ALA A 555 -1.05 -1.06 2.78
N THR A 556 -0.73 0.10 3.36
CA THR A 556 -1.72 1.10 3.84
C THR A 556 -2.03 2.19 2.81
N LEU A 557 -1.38 2.16 1.66
CA LEU A 557 -1.60 3.12 0.59
C LEU A 557 -2.91 2.83 -0.16
N SER A 558 -3.63 3.88 -0.53
CA SER A 558 -4.71 3.77 -1.51
C SER A 558 -4.15 3.41 -2.89
N GLY A 559 -5.01 2.90 -3.80
CA GLY A 559 -4.62 2.58 -5.17
C GLY A 559 -4.00 3.78 -5.89
N GLY A 560 -4.61 4.95 -5.78
CA GLY A 560 -4.13 6.19 -6.39
C GLY A 560 -2.80 6.69 -5.78
N GLU A 561 -2.60 6.59 -4.44
CA GLU A 561 -1.32 6.92 -3.81
C GLU A 561 -0.19 6.01 -4.33
N ALA A 562 -0.42 4.70 -4.39
CA ALA A 562 0.56 3.74 -4.88
C ALA A 562 0.92 3.97 -6.35
N GLN A 563 -0.05 4.31 -7.20
CA GLN A 563 0.15 4.64 -8.60
C GLN A 563 0.99 5.90 -8.78
N ARG A 564 0.68 6.97 -8.04
CA ARG A 564 1.45 8.23 -8.08
C ARG A 564 2.87 8.08 -7.56
N ILE A 565 3.10 7.24 -6.54
CA ILE A 565 4.46 6.89 -6.09
C ILE A 565 5.24 6.23 -7.23
N ARG A 566 4.63 5.31 -7.99
CA ARG A 566 5.29 4.70 -9.16
C ARG A 566 5.57 5.73 -10.25
N LEU A 567 4.61 6.61 -10.53
CA LEU A 567 4.78 7.71 -11.48
C LEU A 567 5.98 8.58 -11.08
N ALA A 568 6.03 9.04 -9.82
CA ALA A 568 7.15 9.83 -9.30
C ALA A 568 8.49 9.10 -9.42
N THR A 569 8.52 7.79 -9.13
CA THR A 569 9.73 6.97 -9.27
C THR A 569 10.20 6.86 -10.72
N GLN A 570 9.27 6.70 -11.68
CA GLN A 570 9.60 6.62 -13.10
C GLN A 570 10.10 7.95 -13.67
N ILE A 571 9.48 9.06 -13.26
CA ILE A 571 9.96 10.42 -13.62
C ILE A 571 11.37 10.64 -13.07
N GLY A 572 11.62 10.22 -11.82
CA GLY A 572 12.91 10.28 -11.17
C GLY A 572 14.01 9.49 -11.88
N SER A 573 13.66 8.50 -12.70
CA SER A 573 14.63 7.75 -13.51
C SER A 573 15.21 8.55 -14.68
N GLY A 574 14.58 9.67 -15.07
CA GLY A 574 15.04 10.55 -16.15
C GLY A 574 15.07 9.90 -17.54
N LEU A 575 14.27 8.84 -17.76
CA LEU A 575 14.21 8.14 -19.03
C LEU A 575 13.63 9.05 -20.12
N VAL A 576 14.20 8.99 -21.31
CA VAL A 576 13.82 9.76 -22.48
C VAL A 576 13.52 8.83 -23.65
N GLY A 577 12.51 9.16 -24.47
CA GLY A 577 12.12 8.37 -25.62
C GLY A 577 11.35 7.09 -25.27
N VAL A 578 10.75 7.04 -24.09
CA VAL A 578 9.94 5.94 -23.57
C VAL A 578 8.45 6.22 -23.85
N MET A 579 7.66 5.16 -23.99
CA MET A 579 6.20 5.22 -24.05
C MET A 579 5.65 4.83 -22.66
N TYR A 580 5.07 5.80 -21.95
CA TYR A 580 4.37 5.54 -20.68
C TYR A 580 2.89 5.29 -20.96
N VAL A 581 2.35 4.21 -20.41
CA VAL A 581 0.93 3.88 -20.47
C VAL A 581 0.37 3.95 -19.05
N LEU A 582 -0.54 4.90 -18.82
CA LEU A 582 -1.11 5.20 -17.51
C LEU A 582 -2.60 4.86 -17.49
N ASP A 583 -3.05 4.21 -16.39
CA ASP A 583 -4.45 3.84 -16.17
C ASP A 583 -5.06 4.78 -15.13
N GLU A 584 -5.88 5.72 -15.57
CA GLU A 584 -6.63 6.66 -14.73
C GLU A 584 -5.80 7.32 -13.60
N PRO A 585 -4.72 8.03 -13.92
CA PRO A 585 -3.82 8.58 -12.90
C PRO A 585 -4.46 9.66 -12.01
N SER A 586 -5.59 10.26 -12.40
CA SER A 586 -6.35 11.26 -11.63
C SER A 586 -7.20 10.65 -10.50
N ILE A 587 -7.25 9.31 -10.38
CA ILE A 587 -8.10 8.61 -9.41
C ILE A 587 -7.85 9.07 -7.98
N GLY A 588 -8.95 9.38 -7.25
CA GLY A 588 -8.93 9.77 -5.84
C GLY A 588 -8.25 11.12 -5.59
N LEU A 589 -8.07 11.93 -6.63
CA LEU A 589 -7.55 13.28 -6.52
C LEU A 589 -8.66 14.32 -6.36
N HIS A 590 -8.41 15.28 -5.49
CA HIS A 590 -9.13 16.55 -5.52
C HIS A 590 -8.68 17.37 -6.74
N GLN A 591 -9.56 18.22 -7.30
CA GLN A 591 -9.25 19.01 -8.51
C GLN A 591 -7.94 19.82 -8.38
N ARG A 592 -7.68 20.39 -7.22
CA ARG A 592 -6.42 21.09 -6.93
C ARG A 592 -5.17 20.22 -7.14
N ASP A 593 -5.25 18.95 -6.71
CA ASP A 593 -4.13 18.02 -6.80
C ASP A 593 -4.02 17.45 -8.24
N ASN A 594 -5.15 17.41 -8.97
CA ASN A 594 -5.20 17.00 -10.38
C ASN A 594 -4.46 17.97 -11.30
N GLU A 595 -4.58 19.29 -11.07
CA GLU A 595 -3.82 20.30 -11.81
C GLU A 595 -2.30 20.03 -11.73
N ARG A 596 -1.78 19.76 -10.53
CA ARG A 596 -0.35 19.43 -10.32
C ARG A 596 0.05 18.15 -11.06
N LEU A 597 -0.82 17.13 -11.04
CA LEU A 597 -0.57 15.89 -11.79
C LEU A 597 -0.45 16.16 -13.28
N ILE A 598 -1.36 16.96 -13.87
CA ILE A 598 -1.34 17.28 -15.29
C ILE A 598 -0.06 18.06 -15.66
N GLU A 599 0.36 19.03 -14.85
CA GLU A 599 1.65 19.71 -15.02
C GLU A 599 2.83 18.73 -15.03
N THR A 600 2.80 17.76 -14.13
CA THR A 600 3.82 16.70 -14.05
C THR A 600 3.83 15.81 -15.30
N LEU A 601 2.66 15.45 -15.82
CA LEU A 601 2.54 14.70 -17.07
C LEU A 601 3.07 15.51 -18.27
N HIS A 602 2.77 16.80 -18.34
CA HIS A 602 3.33 17.68 -19.36
C HIS A 602 4.85 17.76 -19.27
N HIS A 603 5.40 17.86 -18.06
CA HIS A 603 6.86 17.83 -17.87
C HIS A 603 7.48 16.52 -18.37
N LEU A 604 6.85 15.36 -18.06
CA LEU A 604 7.31 14.05 -18.53
C LEU A 604 7.26 13.94 -20.07
N ARG A 605 6.22 14.49 -20.72
CA ARG A 605 6.12 14.62 -22.16
C ARG A 605 7.25 15.48 -22.74
N ASP A 606 7.50 16.64 -22.15
CA ASP A 606 8.47 17.63 -22.62
C ASP A 606 9.91 17.12 -22.52
N LEU A 607 10.17 16.10 -21.70
CA LEU A 607 11.43 15.33 -21.73
C LEU A 607 11.59 14.48 -23.01
N GLY A 608 10.61 14.44 -23.92
CA GLY A 608 10.64 13.67 -25.16
C GLY A 608 10.04 12.28 -25.06
N ASN A 609 9.09 12.08 -24.16
CA ASN A 609 8.37 10.83 -23.97
C ASN A 609 6.98 10.87 -24.62
N THR A 610 6.46 9.69 -25.00
CA THR A 610 5.09 9.52 -25.43
C THR A 610 4.25 9.07 -24.25
N LEU A 611 3.18 9.79 -23.93
CA LEU A 611 2.25 9.43 -22.86
C LEU A 611 0.94 8.94 -23.45
N ILE A 612 0.53 7.73 -23.10
CA ILE A 612 -0.79 7.18 -23.39
C ILE A 612 -1.53 7.11 -22.06
N VAL A 613 -2.58 7.89 -21.91
CA VAL A 613 -3.31 8.04 -20.66
C VAL A 613 -4.76 7.59 -20.88
N VAL A 614 -5.19 6.54 -20.20
CA VAL A 614 -6.61 6.18 -20.16
C VAL A 614 -7.26 7.06 -19.11
N GLU A 615 -8.21 7.90 -19.49
CA GLU A 615 -8.78 8.89 -18.57
C GLU A 615 -10.24 9.23 -18.84
N HIS A 616 -10.91 9.70 -17.76
CA HIS A 616 -12.28 10.16 -17.74
C HIS A 616 -12.44 11.57 -17.16
N ASP A 617 -11.36 12.13 -16.62
CA ASP A 617 -11.35 13.47 -16.03
C ASP A 617 -11.40 14.56 -17.12
N GLU A 618 -12.28 15.54 -16.94
CA GLU A 618 -12.52 16.60 -17.93
C GLU A 618 -11.29 17.47 -18.14
N ASP A 619 -10.55 17.84 -17.07
CA ASP A 619 -9.40 18.71 -17.18
C ASP A 619 -8.25 18.05 -17.92
N THR A 620 -8.03 16.75 -17.65
CA THR A 620 -7.04 15.93 -18.37
C THR A 620 -7.39 15.77 -19.84
N ILE A 621 -8.69 15.53 -20.16
CA ILE A 621 -9.17 15.43 -21.55
C ILE A 621 -8.95 16.74 -22.30
N ARG A 622 -9.27 17.89 -21.69
CA ARG A 622 -9.12 19.23 -22.31
C ARG A 622 -7.66 19.63 -22.54
N GLN A 623 -6.75 19.18 -21.68
CA GLN A 623 -5.33 19.52 -21.74
C GLN A 623 -4.49 18.51 -22.54
N ALA A 624 -5.10 17.46 -23.10
CA ALA A 624 -4.43 16.50 -23.96
C ALA A 624 -3.96 17.14 -25.28
N ASP A 625 -2.78 16.74 -25.77
CA ASP A 625 -2.31 17.11 -27.12
C ASP A 625 -3.11 16.39 -28.20
N TRP A 626 -3.49 15.15 -27.93
CA TRP A 626 -4.23 14.27 -28.81
C TRP A 626 -5.21 13.42 -28.03
N LEU A 627 -6.37 13.18 -28.60
CA LEU A 627 -7.42 12.41 -27.97
C LEU A 627 -7.89 11.27 -28.89
N VAL A 628 -8.17 10.12 -28.30
CA VAL A 628 -8.79 8.96 -28.94
C VAL A 628 -10.01 8.57 -28.13
N ASP A 629 -11.21 8.74 -28.71
CA ASP A 629 -12.46 8.33 -28.09
C ASP A 629 -12.93 7.00 -28.65
N ILE A 630 -13.15 6.01 -27.77
CA ILE A 630 -13.47 4.63 -28.11
C ILE A 630 -14.90 4.33 -27.66
N GLY A 631 -15.73 3.87 -28.63
CA GLY A 631 -17.14 3.66 -28.40
C GLY A 631 -17.79 2.87 -29.52
N PRO A 632 -19.06 3.18 -29.89
CA PRO A 632 -19.97 4.15 -29.21
C PRO A 632 -20.60 3.64 -27.94
N GLY A 633 -20.53 2.31 -27.66
CA GLY A 633 -21.09 1.67 -26.49
C GLY A 633 -20.03 0.95 -25.64
N ALA A 634 -20.47 0.03 -24.79
CA ALA A 634 -19.65 -0.82 -23.95
C ALA A 634 -19.74 -2.30 -24.43
N GLY A 635 -18.73 -3.11 -24.12
CA GLY A 635 -18.69 -4.53 -24.48
C GLY A 635 -18.77 -4.74 -25.99
N GLU A 636 -19.68 -5.59 -26.46
CA GLU A 636 -19.87 -5.88 -27.89
C GLU A 636 -20.34 -4.67 -28.73
N HIS A 637 -20.94 -3.67 -28.08
CA HIS A 637 -21.35 -2.41 -28.69
C HIS A 637 -20.25 -1.34 -28.73
N GLY A 638 -19.08 -1.64 -28.16
CA GLY A 638 -17.87 -0.79 -28.17
C GLY A 638 -16.86 -1.22 -29.23
N GLY A 639 -15.61 -0.90 -29.01
CA GLY A 639 -14.46 -1.39 -29.76
C GLY A 639 -14.19 -0.64 -31.07
N GLU A 640 -14.86 0.51 -31.32
CA GLU A 640 -14.64 1.34 -32.50
C GLU A 640 -13.97 2.66 -32.08
N VAL A 641 -13.08 3.21 -32.94
CA VAL A 641 -12.57 4.57 -32.77
C VAL A 641 -13.59 5.55 -33.30
N ILE A 642 -14.21 6.34 -32.44
CA ILE A 642 -15.22 7.35 -32.77
C ILE A 642 -14.58 8.69 -33.10
N TYR A 643 -13.49 9.02 -32.40
CA TYR A 643 -12.71 10.22 -32.61
C TYR A 643 -11.22 9.93 -32.41
N SER A 644 -10.39 10.51 -33.31
CA SER A 644 -8.94 10.57 -33.10
C SER A 644 -8.41 11.89 -33.66
N GLY A 645 -7.89 12.76 -32.80
CA GLY A 645 -7.42 14.08 -33.20
C GLY A 645 -7.07 14.99 -32.05
N PRO A 646 -6.73 16.28 -32.33
CA PRO A 646 -6.48 17.28 -31.30
C PRO A 646 -7.69 17.47 -30.36
N ALA A 647 -7.48 17.50 -29.04
CA ALA A 647 -8.55 17.50 -28.02
C ALA A 647 -9.65 18.57 -28.26
N LYS A 648 -9.28 19.75 -28.77
CA LYS A 648 -10.20 20.86 -29.02
C LYS A 648 -11.32 20.57 -30.04
N HIS A 649 -11.14 19.59 -30.92
CA HIS A 649 -12.10 19.24 -31.96
C HIS A 649 -13.00 18.05 -31.60
N LEU A 650 -12.85 17.44 -30.40
CA LEU A 650 -13.72 16.37 -29.92
C LEU A 650 -15.21 16.76 -29.95
N ILE A 651 -15.52 18.03 -29.68
CA ILE A 651 -16.87 18.58 -29.68
C ILE A 651 -17.57 18.50 -31.01
N GLU A 652 -16.83 18.30 -32.11
CA GLU A 652 -17.35 18.18 -33.49
C GLU A 652 -17.80 16.73 -33.78
N ALA A 653 -17.32 15.74 -32.99
CA ALA A 653 -17.65 14.34 -33.22
C ALA A 653 -19.08 14.01 -32.74
N LYS A 654 -20.01 13.86 -33.66
CA LYS A 654 -21.46 13.66 -33.39
C LYS A 654 -21.78 12.33 -32.66
N ARG A 655 -20.95 11.29 -32.83
CA ARG A 655 -21.14 9.98 -32.21
C ARG A 655 -20.44 9.88 -30.82
N SER A 656 -19.68 10.90 -30.46
CA SER A 656 -18.93 10.90 -29.22
C SER A 656 -19.81 11.33 -28.04
N ILE A 657 -20.05 10.39 -27.14
CA ILE A 657 -20.74 10.69 -25.86
C ILE A 657 -19.85 11.57 -24.97
N THR A 658 -18.54 11.31 -24.95
CA THR A 658 -17.56 12.15 -24.27
C THR A 658 -17.61 13.58 -24.81
N GLY A 659 -17.64 13.74 -26.14
CA GLY A 659 -17.77 15.02 -26.81
C GLY A 659 -19.07 15.77 -26.47
N ASP A 660 -20.17 15.05 -26.26
CA ASP A 660 -21.43 15.63 -25.81
C ASP A 660 -21.34 16.23 -24.41
N TYR A 661 -20.66 15.55 -23.46
CA TYR A 661 -20.46 16.08 -22.11
C TYR A 661 -19.49 17.27 -22.11
N ILE A 662 -18.34 17.15 -22.79
CA ILE A 662 -17.35 18.23 -22.91
C ILE A 662 -17.93 19.49 -23.57
N ALA A 663 -18.88 19.32 -24.50
CA ALA A 663 -19.59 20.41 -25.16
C ALA A 663 -20.85 20.92 -24.40
N HIS A 664 -21.11 20.38 -23.20
CA HIS A 664 -22.32 20.67 -22.41
C HIS A 664 -23.64 20.43 -23.14
N ARG A 665 -23.64 19.56 -24.18
CA ARG A 665 -24.89 19.08 -24.84
C ARG A 665 -25.60 18.04 -23.96
N ARG A 666 -24.82 17.33 -23.15
CA ARG A 666 -25.30 16.49 -22.04
C ARG A 666 -24.63 16.97 -20.77
N GLU A 667 -25.37 16.97 -19.68
CA GLU A 667 -24.86 17.35 -18.34
C GLU A 667 -25.58 16.57 -17.24
N ILE A 668 -24.93 16.43 -16.11
CA ILE A 668 -25.54 15.98 -14.85
C ILE A 668 -26.11 17.26 -14.21
N ALA A 669 -27.44 17.36 -14.13
CA ALA A 669 -28.10 18.59 -13.70
C ALA A 669 -27.97 18.81 -12.18
N VAL A 670 -27.84 20.06 -11.76
CA VAL A 670 -27.99 20.43 -10.36
C VAL A 670 -29.46 20.20 -9.92
N PRO A 671 -29.72 19.53 -8.78
CA PRO A 671 -31.08 19.29 -8.31
C PRO A 671 -31.84 20.60 -8.09
N ALA A 672 -33.01 20.75 -8.73
CA ALA A 672 -33.86 21.94 -8.56
C ALA A 672 -34.30 22.17 -7.11
N LYS A 673 -34.32 21.10 -6.30
CA LYS A 673 -34.69 21.16 -4.89
C LYS A 673 -33.95 20.07 -4.11
N ARG A 674 -33.19 20.47 -3.09
CA ARG A 674 -32.50 19.53 -2.16
C ARG A 674 -33.47 19.05 -1.08
N ARG A 675 -33.21 17.81 -0.55
CA ARG A 675 -33.97 17.28 0.59
C ARG A 675 -33.66 18.07 1.86
N LYS A 676 -34.68 18.26 2.68
CA LYS A 676 -34.51 19.01 3.92
C LYS A 676 -33.80 18.20 4.99
N VAL A 677 -32.74 18.72 5.52
CA VAL A 677 -32.03 18.18 6.68
C VAL A 677 -32.86 18.41 7.96
N ARG A 678 -33.05 17.35 8.72
CA ARG A 678 -33.78 17.39 10.01
C ARG A 678 -32.79 17.32 11.15
N LYS A 679 -32.69 18.40 11.95
CA LYS A 679 -31.73 18.50 13.09
C LYS A 679 -31.90 17.41 14.15
N THR A 680 -33.05 16.74 14.23
CA THR A 680 -33.36 15.64 15.15
C THR A 680 -32.96 14.27 14.62
N GLN A 681 -32.62 14.15 13.33
CA GLN A 681 -32.26 12.90 12.67
C GLN A 681 -30.84 13.00 12.18
N MET A 682 -29.91 12.78 13.11
CA MET A 682 -28.47 12.89 12.84
C MET A 682 -27.69 11.75 13.50
N LEU A 683 -26.67 11.28 12.83
CA LEU A 683 -25.55 10.57 13.45
C LEU A 683 -24.48 11.60 13.78
N LYS A 684 -23.98 11.62 15.01
CA LYS A 684 -22.93 12.55 15.43
C LYS A 684 -21.70 11.78 15.93
N VAL A 685 -20.57 11.97 15.27
CA VAL A 685 -19.26 11.53 15.75
C VAL A 685 -18.69 12.65 16.61
N VAL A 686 -18.33 12.36 17.85
CA VAL A 686 -17.82 13.32 18.83
C VAL A 686 -16.38 12.99 19.15
N GLY A 687 -15.49 13.97 19.06
CA GLY A 687 -14.09 13.86 19.46
C GLY A 687 -13.29 12.89 18.59
N ALA A 688 -13.49 12.93 17.27
CA ALA A 688 -12.73 12.12 16.32
C ALA A 688 -11.27 12.57 16.28
N ARG A 689 -10.32 11.64 16.59
CA ARG A 689 -8.88 11.91 16.70
C ARG A 689 -8.00 10.75 16.19
N GLU A 690 -8.51 9.99 15.24
CA GLU A 690 -7.75 8.94 14.55
C GLU A 690 -6.89 9.54 13.46
N ASN A 691 -5.66 9.05 13.33
CA ASN A 691 -4.65 9.55 12.40
C ASN A 691 -4.45 11.07 12.54
N ASN A 692 -4.69 11.83 11.46
CA ASN A 692 -4.53 13.28 11.44
C ASN A 692 -5.74 14.09 11.95
N LEU A 693 -6.85 13.43 12.34
CA LEU A 693 -8.03 14.15 12.83
C LEU A 693 -7.78 14.89 14.15
N LYS A 694 -8.12 16.18 14.19
CA LYS A 694 -7.82 17.11 15.29
C LYS A 694 -8.96 17.26 16.30
N ASN A 695 -9.43 16.10 16.86
CA ASN A 695 -10.48 16.05 17.87
C ASN A 695 -11.78 16.77 17.42
N ILE A 696 -12.24 16.43 16.23
CA ILE A 696 -13.39 17.08 15.58
C ILE A 696 -14.73 16.44 15.94
N ASP A 697 -15.78 17.28 15.92
CA ASP A 697 -17.19 16.86 16.04
C ASP A 697 -17.87 16.97 14.68
N VAL A 698 -18.46 15.88 14.18
CA VAL A 698 -19.08 15.84 12.86
C VAL A 698 -20.49 15.29 12.92
N SER A 699 -21.43 15.95 12.22
CA SER A 699 -22.83 15.53 12.16
C SER A 699 -23.23 15.07 10.77
N PHE A 700 -23.75 13.85 10.65
CA PHE A 700 -24.23 13.25 9.40
C PHE A 700 -25.77 13.20 9.44
N PRO A 701 -26.48 13.99 8.61
CA PRO A 701 -27.94 13.97 8.56
C PRO A 701 -28.45 12.66 7.97
N LEU A 702 -29.55 12.15 8.54
CA LEU A 702 -30.19 10.91 8.11
C LEU A 702 -31.26 11.18 7.02
N GLY A 703 -31.42 10.20 6.11
CA GLY A 703 -32.43 10.23 5.04
C GLY A 703 -32.07 11.17 3.89
N VAL A 704 -30.83 11.51 3.70
CA VAL A 704 -30.29 12.38 2.63
C VAL A 704 -29.02 11.79 2.02
N LEU A 705 -28.60 12.37 0.89
CA LEU A 705 -27.27 12.11 0.28
C LEU A 705 -26.27 13.08 0.90
N THR A 706 -25.34 12.53 1.70
CA THR A 706 -24.22 13.29 2.28
C THR A 706 -22.94 12.93 1.56
N VAL A 707 -22.19 13.94 1.11
CA VAL A 707 -20.87 13.74 0.52
C VAL A 707 -19.81 14.31 1.46
N VAL A 708 -18.79 13.49 1.75
CA VAL A 708 -17.61 13.88 2.50
C VAL A 708 -16.51 14.15 1.50
N THR A 709 -16.05 15.39 1.44
CA THR A 709 -15.08 15.87 0.45
C THR A 709 -13.90 16.58 1.11
N GLY A 710 -12.98 17.11 0.31
CA GLY A 710 -11.77 17.80 0.74
C GLY A 710 -10.52 17.27 0.06
N VAL A 711 -9.42 17.96 0.20
CA VAL A 711 -8.14 17.62 -0.45
C VAL A 711 -7.64 16.22 -0.09
N SER A 712 -6.71 15.68 -0.90
CA SER A 712 -6.11 14.38 -0.63
C SER A 712 -5.39 14.38 0.72
N GLY A 713 -5.54 13.30 1.52
CA GLY A 713 -4.93 13.23 2.86
C GLY A 713 -5.61 14.07 3.96
N SER A 714 -6.74 14.76 3.70
CA SER A 714 -7.41 15.61 4.72
C SER A 714 -8.09 14.86 5.88
N GLY A 715 -8.18 13.52 5.83
CA GLY A 715 -8.75 12.70 6.91
C GLY A 715 -10.14 12.13 6.64
N LYS A 716 -10.68 12.21 5.42
CA LYS A 716 -12.01 11.69 5.02
C LYS A 716 -12.20 10.21 5.38
N SER A 717 -11.28 9.36 4.94
CA SER A 717 -11.35 7.90 5.20
C SER A 717 -11.14 7.58 6.68
N SER A 718 -10.32 8.36 7.41
CA SER A 718 -10.17 8.22 8.86
C SER A 718 -11.49 8.49 9.59
N LEU A 719 -12.24 9.51 9.18
CA LEU A 719 -13.53 9.85 9.78
C LEU A 719 -14.60 8.81 9.47
N VAL A 720 -14.74 8.43 8.19
CA VAL A 720 -15.86 7.60 7.73
C VAL A 720 -15.53 6.11 7.84
N ASN A 721 -14.40 5.65 7.29
CA ASN A 721 -14.05 4.23 7.21
C ASN A 721 -13.41 3.71 8.49
N SER A 722 -12.62 4.54 9.22
CA SER A 722 -11.94 4.08 10.43
C SER A 722 -12.75 4.34 11.71
N ILE A 723 -13.68 5.30 11.75
CA ILE A 723 -14.48 5.62 12.95
C ILE A 723 -15.96 5.31 12.73
N LEU A 724 -16.65 6.02 11.82
CA LEU A 724 -18.10 5.94 11.70
C LEU A 724 -18.56 4.54 11.33
N TYR A 725 -18.00 3.95 10.26
CA TYR A 725 -18.39 2.62 9.79
C TYR A 725 -18.14 1.53 10.83
N PRO A 726 -16.94 1.41 11.47
CA PRO A 726 -16.71 0.39 12.50
C PRO A 726 -17.68 0.46 13.67
N VAL A 727 -17.98 1.66 14.20
CA VAL A 727 -18.96 1.82 15.29
C VAL A 727 -20.36 1.36 14.87
N LEU A 728 -20.79 1.73 13.65
CA LEU A 728 -22.09 1.30 13.14
C LEU A 728 -22.12 -0.20 12.85
N ALA A 729 -21.06 -0.76 12.29
CA ALA A 729 -20.95 -2.16 11.96
C ALA A 729 -20.93 -3.06 13.21
N ASP A 730 -20.22 -2.66 14.24
CA ASP A 730 -20.20 -3.33 15.53
C ASP A 730 -21.61 -3.34 16.17
N LYS A 731 -22.21 -2.16 16.35
CA LYS A 731 -23.48 -2.03 17.06
C LYS A 731 -24.68 -2.58 16.29
N LEU A 732 -24.70 -2.47 14.96
CA LEU A 732 -25.89 -2.81 14.15
C LEU A 732 -25.78 -4.17 13.47
N ASN A 733 -24.58 -4.57 13.06
CA ASN A 733 -24.34 -5.81 12.30
C ASN A 733 -23.60 -6.87 13.14
N GLY A 734 -23.14 -6.53 14.37
CA GLY A 734 -22.32 -7.41 15.20
C GLY A 734 -20.94 -7.72 14.57
N ALA A 735 -20.41 -6.77 13.78
CA ALA A 735 -19.11 -6.93 13.16
C ALA A 735 -17.99 -6.66 14.17
N ARG A 736 -16.93 -7.46 14.14
CA ARG A 736 -15.79 -7.33 15.04
C ARG A 736 -14.74 -6.41 14.43
N ILE A 737 -14.98 -5.13 14.48
CA ILE A 737 -14.07 -4.13 13.96
C ILE A 737 -13.85 -3.10 15.06
N VAL A 738 -12.58 -2.91 15.45
CA VAL A 738 -12.23 -1.90 16.46
C VAL A 738 -12.29 -0.53 15.79
N PRO A 739 -13.11 0.40 16.33
CA PRO A 739 -13.20 1.74 15.78
C PRO A 739 -11.96 2.56 16.12
N GLY A 740 -11.57 3.46 15.22
CA GLY A 740 -10.52 4.44 15.46
C GLY A 740 -10.80 5.34 16.66
N LYS A 741 -9.80 6.09 17.10
CA LYS A 741 -9.86 6.93 18.31
C LYS A 741 -10.91 8.02 18.20
N HIS A 742 -11.94 7.93 19.04
CA HIS A 742 -13.03 8.91 19.17
C HIS A 742 -13.56 8.92 20.60
N THR A 743 -14.45 9.84 20.92
CA THR A 743 -15.08 9.86 22.24
C THR A 743 -16.37 9.04 22.25
N ARG A 744 -17.29 9.29 21.33
CA ARG A 744 -18.56 8.54 21.19
C ARG A 744 -19.21 8.83 19.83
N VAL A 745 -20.16 7.96 19.45
CA VAL A 745 -21.07 8.18 18.31
C VAL A 745 -22.50 8.18 18.83
N GLU A 746 -23.24 9.26 18.54
CA GLU A 746 -24.63 9.48 18.96
C GLU A 746 -25.59 9.21 17.81
N GLY A 747 -26.86 8.85 18.14
CA GLY A 747 -27.93 8.66 17.16
C GLY A 747 -27.96 7.30 16.46
N VAL A 748 -27.16 6.33 16.89
CA VAL A 748 -27.07 4.98 16.29
C VAL A 748 -28.40 4.22 16.41
N ASP A 749 -29.19 4.47 17.45
CA ASP A 749 -30.51 3.91 17.70
C ASP A 749 -31.55 4.26 16.62
N GLN A 750 -31.33 5.31 15.85
CA GLN A 750 -32.18 5.72 14.72
C GLN A 750 -31.97 4.88 13.46
N VAL A 751 -30.91 4.08 13.40
CA VAL A 751 -30.46 3.27 12.26
C VAL A 751 -30.62 1.78 12.59
N ARG A 752 -30.92 0.97 11.58
CA ARG A 752 -31.05 -0.49 11.74
C ARG A 752 -29.91 -1.29 11.19
N LYS A 753 -29.30 -0.81 10.13
CA LYS A 753 -28.28 -1.55 9.40
C LYS A 753 -27.30 -0.58 8.76
N VAL A 754 -26.04 -0.93 8.71
CA VAL A 754 -25.03 -0.27 7.90
C VAL A 754 -24.53 -1.21 6.81
N ILE A 755 -24.32 -0.67 5.62
CA ILE A 755 -23.76 -1.37 4.46
C ILE A 755 -22.57 -0.56 3.97
N HIS A 756 -21.40 -1.18 3.93
CA HIS A 756 -20.20 -0.58 3.40
C HIS A 756 -19.91 -1.16 2.00
N VAL A 757 -19.71 -0.28 1.04
CA VAL A 757 -19.42 -0.63 -0.36
C VAL A 757 -18.04 -0.08 -0.69
N ASP A 758 -17.03 -0.93 -0.53
CA ASP A 758 -15.63 -0.63 -0.80
C ASP A 758 -15.17 -1.16 -2.16
N GLN A 759 -13.97 -0.77 -2.59
CA GLN A 759 -13.37 -1.17 -3.86
C GLN A 759 -12.72 -2.57 -3.83
N ASN A 760 -12.75 -3.29 -2.69
CA ASN A 760 -12.18 -4.62 -2.60
C ASN A 760 -12.87 -5.59 -3.57
N PRO A 761 -12.14 -6.56 -4.16
CA PRO A 761 -12.73 -7.56 -5.03
C PRO A 761 -13.88 -8.32 -4.37
N ILE A 762 -14.88 -8.75 -5.17
CA ILE A 762 -16.01 -9.56 -4.70
C ILE A 762 -15.61 -11.01 -4.34
N GLY A 763 -14.35 -11.37 -4.55
CA GLY A 763 -13.76 -12.64 -4.18
C GLY A 763 -12.33 -12.75 -4.65
N ARG A 764 -11.56 -13.63 -4.03
CA ARG A 764 -10.11 -13.81 -4.29
C ARG A 764 -9.80 -14.92 -5.31
N THR A 765 -10.81 -15.69 -5.71
CA THR A 765 -10.62 -16.86 -6.59
C THR A 765 -11.41 -16.72 -7.89
N PRO A 766 -11.00 -17.37 -9.01
CA PRO A 766 -11.74 -17.37 -10.25
C PRO A 766 -13.17 -17.94 -10.16
N ARG A 767 -13.51 -18.65 -9.07
CA ARG A 767 -14.86 -19.17 -8.81
C ARG A 767 -15.84 -18.08 -8.38
N SER A 768 -15.37 -17.01 -7.78
CA SER A 768 -16.19 -15.87 -7.45
C SER A 768 -16.46 -15.07 -8.73
N ASN A 769 -17.71 -14.74 -9.00
CA ASN A 769 -18.14 -13.97 -10.17
C ASN A 769 -19.44 -13.21 -9.86
N PRO A 770 -19.88 -12.27 -10.72
CA PRO A 770 -21.12 -11.52 -10.52
C PRO A 770 -22.35 -12.40 -10.30
N ALA A 771 -22.48 -13.53 -11.01
CA ALA A 771 -23.61 -14.44 -10.89
C ALA A 771 -23.71 -15.10 -9.51
N THR A 772 -22.56 -15.55 -8.96
CA THR A 772 -22.52 -16.18 -7.63
C THR A 772 -22.67 -15.17 -6.50
N TYR A 773 -22.02 -14.01 -6.62
CA TYR A 773 -22.04 -12.97 -5.59
C TYR A 773 -23.46 -12.39 -5.39
N THR A 774 -24.16 -12.12 -6.47
CA THR A 774 -25.55 -11.62 -6.41
C THR A 774 -26.57 -12.69 -6.01
N GLY A 775 -26.20 -13.99 -6.05
CA GLY A 775 -27.10 -15.12 -5.79
C GLY A 775 -28.06 -15.43 -6.95
N VAL A 776 -27.94 -14.80 -8.10
CA VAL A 776 -28.74 -15.12 -9.29
C VAL A 776 -28.42 -16.51 -9.82
N TRP A 777 -27.16 -16.97 -9.64
CA TRP A 777 -26.74 -18.27 -10.09
C TRP A 777 -27.53 -19.43 -9.49
N ASP A 778 -27.93 -19.35 -8.24
CA ASP A 778 -28.74 -20.38 -7.58
C ASP A 778 -30.12 -20.53 -8.22
N LYS A 779 -30.70 -19.42 -8.69
CA LYS A 779 -31.99 -19.42 -9.40
C LYS A 779 -31.87 -20.00 -10.81
N ILE A 780 -30.77 -19.68 -11.48
CA ILE A 780 -30.46 -20.21 -12.84
C ILE A 780 -30.25 -21.73 -12.74
N ARG A 781 -29.46 -22.22 -11.76
CA ARG A 781 -29.25 -23.66 -11.52
C ARG A 781 -30.56 -24.40 -11.22
N ALA A 782 -31.41 -23.79 -10.43
CA ALA A 782 -32.73 -24.35 -10.13
C ALA A 782 -33.65 -24.41 -11.37
N LEU A 783 -33.48 -23.49 -12.33
CA LEU A 783 -34.18 -23.50 -13.60
C LEU A 783 -33.68 -24.65 -14.50
N PHE A 784 -32.36 -24.81 -14.65
CA PHE A 784 -31.76 -25.92 -15.42
C PHE A 784 -32.16 -27.28 -14.89
N ALA A 785 -32.22 -27.45 -13.57
CA ALA A 785 -32.69 -28.69 -12.96
C ALA A 785 -34.16 -29.03 -13.24
N LYS A 786 -34.96 -28.07 -13.73
CA LYS A 786 -36.35 -28.27 -14.13
C LYS A 786 -36.51 -28.58 -15.63
N THR A 787 -35.46 -28.55 -16.41
CA THR A 787 -35.53 -28.94 -17.83
C THR A 787 -35.86 -30.42 -17.97
N PRO A 788 -36.60 -30.86 -19.02
CA PRO A 788 -36.95 -32.23 -19.23
C PRO A 788 -35.75 -33.15 -19.24
N GLU A 789 -34.67 -32.76 -19.89
CA GLU A 789 -33.41 -33.52 -19.95
C GLU A 789 -32.76 -33.72 -18.58
N ALA A 790 -32.71 -32.68 -17.77
CA ALA A 790 -32.17 -32.74 -16.40
C ALA A 790 -33.01 -33.70 -15.53
N GLN A 791 -34.35 -33.62 -15.67
CA GLN A 791 -35.27 -34.49 -14.90
C GLN A 791 -35.10 -35.96 -15.30
N VAL A 792 -35.03 -36.29 -16.61
CA VAL A 792 -34.83 -37.66 -17.10
C VAL A 792 -33.51 -38.22 -16.59
N ARG A 793 -32.46 -37.42 -16.49
CA ARG A 793 -31.13 -37.82 -16.00
C ARG A 793 -31.03 -37.81 -14.48
N GLY A 794 -32.05 -37.33 -13.74
CA GLY A 794 -32.03 -37.19 -12.30
C GLY A 794 -31.09 -36.09 -11.81
N TYR A 795 -30.83 -35.03 -12.63
CA TYR A 795 -29.92 -33.96 -12.28
C TYR A 795 -30.60 -32.87 -11.43
N GLY A 796 -30.17 -32.77 -10.17
CA GLY A 796 -30.60 -31.69 -9.28
C GLY A 796 -29.77 -30.41 -9.48
N PRO A 797 -30.12 -29.29 -8.78
CA PRO A 797 -29.41 -28.01 -8.90
C PRO A 797 -27.92 -28.07 -8.60
N GLY A 798 -27.47 -29.04 -7.78
CA GLY A 798 -26.05 -29.25 -7.48
C GLY A 798 -25.23 -29.68 -8.69
N ARG A 799 -25.83 -30.37 -9.68
CA ARG A 799 -25.16 -30.77 -10.92
C ARG A 799 -24.67 -29.56 -11.73
N PHE A 800 -25.43 -28.48 -11.71
CA PHE A 800 -25.13 -27.23 -12.43
C PHE A 800 -24.30 -26.24 -11.61
N SER A 801 -23.63 -26.72 -10.53
CA SER A 801 -22.68 -25.92 -9.74
C SER A 801 -21.25 -26.28 -10.13
N PHE A 802 -20.46 -25.31 -10.55
CA PHE A 802 -19.03 -25.49 -10.78
C PHE A 802 -18.19 -25.62 -9.48
N ASN A 803 -18.81 -25.40 -8.30
CA ASN A 803 -18.17 -25.54 -6.99
C ASN A 803 -18.33 -26.96 -6.40
N VAL A 804 -19.26 -27.77 -6.90
CA VAL A 804 -19.64 -29.08 -6.34
C VAL A 804 -19.20 -30.20 -7.27
N LYS A 805 -18.64 -31.29 -6.71
CA LYS A 805 -18.28 -32.50 -7.47
C LYS A 805 -19.51 -33.08 -8.19
N GLY A 806 -19.26 -33.69 -9.36
CA GLY A 806 -20.24 -34.41 -10.17
C GLY A 806 -20.64 -33.63 -11.43
N GLY A 807 -20.75 -32.31 -11.44
CA GLY A 807 -21.08 -31.54 -12.64
C GLY A 807 -19.94 -30.70 -13.19
N ARG A 808 -18.96 -30.36 -12.35
CA ARG A 808 -17.81 -29.57 -12.71
C ARG A 808 -16.73 -30.35 -13.46
N CYS A 809 -15.87 -29.66 -14.16
CA CYS A 809 -14.62 -30.20 -14.64
C CYS A 809 -13.71 -30.53 -13.46
N GLU A 810 -13.27 -31.78 -13.34
CA GLU A 810 -12.42 -32.21 -12.22
C GLU A 810 -10.94 -31.86 -12.45
N ALA A 811 -10.50 -31.58 -13.69
CA ALA A 811 -9.12 -31.14 -13.95
C ALA A 811 -8.83 -29.76 -13.38
N CYS A 812 -9.71 -28.78 -13.62
CA CYS A 812 -9.59 -27.42 -13.06
C CYS A 812 -10.47 -27.19 -11.83
N HIS A 813 -11.13 -28.24 -11.29
CA HIS A 813 -12.04 -28.13 -10.16
C HIS A 813 -13.14 -27.06 -10.30
N GLY A 814 -13.50 -26.71 -11.55
CA GLY A 814 -14.52 -25.71 -11.87
C GLY A 814 -14.01 -24.28 -12.00
N ASP A 815 -12.71 -24.04 -11.94
CA ASP A 815 -12.11 -22.72 -12.12
C ASP A 815 -12.14 -22.26 -13.58
N GLY A 816 -12.13 -23.21 -14.55
CA GLY A 816 -11.99 -22.95 -15.97
C GLY A 816 -10.53 -22.72 -16.39
N THR A 817 -9.67 -22.40 -15.47
CA THR A 817 -8.24 -22.15 -15.65
C THR A 817 -7.42 -23.00 -14.68
N LEU A 818 -6.16 -23.25 -15.00
CA LEU A 818 -5.16 -23.84 -14.12
C LEU A 818 -4.22 -22.74 -13.62
N LYS A 819 -4.03 -22.69 -12.31
CA LYS A 819 -3.09 -21.76 -11.68
C LYS A 819 -1.69 -22.38 -11.72
N ILE A 820 -0.75 -21.69 -12.34
CA ILE A 820 0.68 -22.02 -12.31
C ILE A 820 1.35 -21.08 -11.31
N GLU A 821 1.79 -21.61 -10.18
CA GLU A 821 2.49 -20.83 -9.16
C GLU A 821 3.94 -20.57 -9.59
N MET A 822 4.31 -19.31 -9.64
CA MET A 822 5.64 -18.86 -10.00
C MET A 822 6.30 -18.27 -8.75
N ASN A 823 7.38 -18.91 -8.24
CA ASN A 823 8.00 -18.57 -6.95
C ASN A 823 8.47 -17.12 -6.81
N PHE A 824 8.78 -16.42 -7.90
CA PHE A 824 9.31 -15.04 -7.89
C PHE A 824 8.53 -14.07 -8.80
N LEU A 825 7.51 -14.56 -9.50
CA LEU A 825 6.67 -13.79 -10.42
C LEU A 825 5.19 -13.94 -10.02
N PRO A 826 4.30 -13.06 -10.47
CA PRO A 826 2.86 -13.26 -10.28
C PRO A 826 2.40 -14.60 -10.85
N ASP A 827 1.44 -15.23 -10.17
CA ASP A 827 0.84 -16.50 -10.62
C ASP A 827 0.21 -16.32 -12.01
N VAL A 828 0.43 -17.30 -12.88
CA VAL A 828 -0.13 -17.32 -14.23
C VAL A 828 -1.36 -18.25 -14.25
N TYR A 829 -2.44 -17.79 -14.87
CA TYR A 829 -3.66 -18.57 -15.08
C TYR A 829 -3.76 -18.97 -16.55
N VAL A 830 -3.66 -20.27 -16.82
CA VAL A 830 -3.76 -20.85 -18.18
C VAL A 830 -5.12 -21.53 -18.32
N GLU A 831 -5.72 -21.43 -19.50
CA GLU A 831 -6.99 -22.09 -19.81
C GLU A 831 -6.89 -23.62 -19.59
N CYS A 832 -7.92 -24.22 -19.02
CA CYS A 832 -7.95 -25.67 -18.79
C CYS A 832 -8.13 -26.45 -20.08
N GLU A 833 -7.15 -27.22 -20.49
CA GLU A 833 -7.16 -28.05 -21.72
C GLU A 833 -8.30 -29.05 -21.77
N THR A 834 -8.85 -29.50 -20.63
CA THR A 834 -9.92 -30.47 -20.55
C THR A 834 -11.30 -29.88 -20.82
N CYS A 835 -11.58 -28.68 -20.31
CA CYS A 835 -12.90 -28.06 -20.43
C CYS A 835 -12.89 -26.81 -21.31
N HIS A 836 -11.74 -26.35 -21.77
CA HIS A 836 -11.59 -25.14 -22.60
C HIS A 836 -12.38 -23.96 -22.01
N GLY A 837 -12.08 -23.62 -20.78
CA GLY A 837 -12.73 -22.51 -20.05
C GLY A 837 -14.16 -22.77 -19.57
N LYS A 838 -14.83 -23.82 -20.03
CA LYS A 838 -16.28 -24.07 -19.82
C LYS A 838 -16.66 -24.47 -18.39
N ARG A 839 -15.71 -24.79 -17.51
CA ARG A 839 -15.88 -25.11 -16.07
C ARG A 839 -16.63 -26.39 -15.74
N TYR A 840 -17.35 -26.99 -16.68
CA TYR A 840 -18.21 -28.18 -16.50
C TYR A 840 -17.69 -29.38 -17.27
N ASN A 841 -18.14 -30.56 -16.86
CA ASN A 841 -17.95 -31.78 -17.61
C ASN A 841 -18.92 -31.91 -18.80
N ARG A 842 -18.61 -32.75 -19.75
CA ARG A 842 -19.34 -32.91 -20.99
C ARG A 842 -20.83 -33.23 -20.76
N GLU A 843 -21.14 -34.17 -19.85
CA GLU A 843 -22.50 -34.60 -19.60
C GLU A 843 -23.38 -33.48 -19.01
N THR A 844 -22.83 -32.57 -18.25
CA THR A 844 -23.56 -31.41 -17.74
C THR A 844 -23.87 -30.40 -18.85
N LEU A 845 -22.93 -30.23 -19.80
CA LEU A 845 -23.08 -29.35 -20.97
C LEU A 845 -24.07 -29.85 -22.02
N GLU A 846 -24.44 -31.14 -21.99
CA GLU A 846 -25.50 -31.67 -22.86
C GLU A 846 -26.89 -31.16 -22.51
N VAL A 847 -27.09 -30.70 -21.26
CA VAL A 847 -28.37 -30.14 -20.85
C VAL A 847 -28.46 -28.68 -21.27
N THR A 848 -29.47 -28.34 -22.05
CA THR A 848 -29.69 -26.99 -22.57
C THR A 848 -31.02 -26.39 -22.06
N TYR A 849 -31.05 -25.06 -21.97
CA TYR A 849 -32.25 -24.28 -21.76
C TYR A 849 -32.35 -23.24 -22.89
N ASN A 850 -33.44 -23.27 -23.67
CA ASN A 850 -33.59 -22.45 -24.89
C ASN A 850 -32.34 -22.47 -25.80
N GLY A 851 -31.73 -23.66 -25.99
CA GLY A 851 -30.57 -23.86 -26.85
C GLY A 851 -29.21 -23.39 -26.26
N LYS A 852 -29.18 -22.88 -25.03
CA LYS A 852 -27.95 -22.48 -24.35
C LYS A 852 -27.60 -23.43 -23.21
N THR A 853 -26.32 -23.78 -23.08
CA THR A 853 -25.78 -24.56 -21.97
C THR A 853 -25.59 -23.70 -20.73
N VAL A 854 -25.37 -24.33 -19.59
CA VAL A 854 -25.04 -23.59 -18.36
C VAL A 854 -23.74 -22.78 -18.47
N SER A 855 -22.79 -23.22 -19.31
CA SER A 855 -21.55 -22.49 -19.59
C SER A 855 -21.81 -21.27 -20.48
N ASP A 856 -22.64 -21.39 -21.52
CA ASP A 856 -23.01 -20.27 -22.39
C ASP A 856 -23.69 -19.14 -21.59
N ILE A 857 -24.49 -19.50 -20.58
CA ILE A 857 -25.10 -18.49 -19.69
C ILE A 857 -24.07 -17.75 -18.83
N LEU A 858 -23.02 -18.45 -18.36
CA LEU A 858 -21.92 -17.78 -17.64
C LEU A 858 -21.13 -16.83 -18.54
N ASP A 859 -20.96 -17.20 -19.80
CA ASP A 859 -20.22 -16.41 -20.78
C ASP A 859 -21.04 -15.24 -21.36
N MET A 860 -22.35 -15.25 -21.14
CA MET A 860 -23.29 -14.25 -21.66
C MET A 860 -23.10 -12.91 -20.97
N PRO A 861 -23.06 -11.77 -21.72
CA PRO A 861 -23.15 -10.43 -21.13
C PRO A 861 -24.44 -10.27 -20.30
N ILE A 862 -24.37 -9.51 -19.20
CA ILE A 862 -25.49 -9.34 -18.27
C ILE A 862 -26.71 -8.73 -18.97
N GLU A 863 -26.53 -7.83 -19.94
CA GLU A 863 -27.61 -7.23 -20.71
C GLU A 863 -28.32 -8.26 -21.59
N GLU A 864 -27.58 -9.14 -22.28
CA GLU A 864 -28.15 -10.24 -23.06
C GLU A 864 -28.86 -11.23 -22.15
N ALA A 865 -28.26 -11.58 -21.00
CA ALA A 865 -28.86 -12.46 -20.00
C ALA A 865 -30.17 -11.86 -19.43
N ALA A 866 -30.22 -10.55 -19.19
CA ALA A 866 -31.45 -9.87 -18.74
C ALA A 866 -32.59 -9.99 -19.76
N ASN A 867 -32.28 -9.91 -21.04
CA ASN A 867 -33.24 -10.14 -22.12
C ASN A 867 -33.62 -11.61 -22.24
N PHE A 868 -32.66 -12.53 -22.17
CA PHE A 868 -32.86 -13.99 -22.26
C PHE A 868 -33.77 -14.52 -21.15
N PHE A 869 -33.62 -14.02 -19.91
CA PHE A 869 -34.44 -14.41 -18.77
C PHE A 869 -35.63 -13.47 -18.48
N LYS A 870 -36.04 -12.64 -19.41
CA LYS A 870 -37.11 -11.63 -19.23
C LYS A 870 -38.40 -12.22 -18.68
N ALA A 871 -38.76 -13.45 -19.10
CA ALA A 871 -39.96 -14.16 -18.63
C ALA A 871 -39.89 -14.64 -17.18
N TYR A 872 -38.70 -14.69 -16.58
CA TYR A 872 -38.48 -15.18 -15.21
C TYR A 872 -38.20 -14.02 -14.27
N THR A 873 -39.27 -13.46 -13.69
CA THR A 873 -39.21 -12.29 -12.79
C THR A 873 -38.21 -12.46 -11.64
N GLY A 874 -38.09 -13.71 -11.10
CA GLY A 874 -37.12 -14.04 -10.05
C GLY A 874 -35.65 -13.96 -10.46
N ILE A 875 -35.31 -14.09 -11.77
CA ILE A 875 -33.95 -13.94 -12.34
C ILE A 875 -33.80 -12.55 -12.92
N SER A 876 -34.78 -12.11 -13.73
CA SER A 876 -34.76 -10.83 -14.44
C SER A 876 -34.54 -9.63 -13.51
N ARG A 877 -35.11 -9.64 -12.30
CA ARG A 877 -34.92 -8.57 -11.30
C ARG A 877 -33.43 -8.41 -10.92
N TYR A 878 -32.71 -9.52 -10.74
CA TYR A 878 -31.28 -9.50 -10.38
C TYR A 878 -30.43 -8.92 -11.50
N LEU A 879 -30.69 -9.40 -12.73
CA LEU A 879 -29.95 -8.97 -13.90
C LEU A 879 -30.24 -7.50 -14.24
N LYS A 880 -31.50 -7.08 -14.12
CA LYS A 880 -31.87 -5.68 -14.34
C LYS A 880 -31.15 -4.73 -13.38
N THR A 881 -31.03 -5.11 -12.10
CA THR A 881 -30.30 -4.27 -11.13
C THR A 881 -28.83 -4.11 -11.52
N LEU A 882 -28.19 -5.16 -12.06
CA LEU A 882 -26.82 -5.08 -12.56
C LEU A 882 -26.70 -4.18 -13.80
N VAL A 883 -27.71 -4.21 -14.70
CA VAL A 883 -27.77 -3.29 -15.85
C VAL A 883 -27.98 -1.84 -15.38
N ASP A 884 -28.86 -1.62 -14.40
CA ASP A 884 -29.19 -0.29 -13.86
C ASP A 884 -27.97 0.41 -13.23
N VAL A 885 -27.02 -0.35 -12.67
CA VAL A 885 -25.73 0.19 -12.16
C VAL A 885 -24.64 0.29 -13.24
N GLY A 886 -24.98 0.09 -14.53
CA GLY A 886 -24.05 0.23 -15.64
C GLY A 886 -23.13 -0.96 -15.87
N LEU A 887 -23.48 -2.18 -15.42
CA LEU A 887 -22.69 -3.41 -15.59
C LEU A 887 -23.25 -4.36 -16.66
N GLY A 888 -24.03 -3.83 -17.61
CA GLY A 888 -24.64 -4.64 -18.69
C GLY A 888 -23.62 -5.36 -19.57
N TYR A 889 -22.45 -4.78 -19.77
CA TYR A 889 -21.40 -5.26 -20.65
C TYR A 889 -20.55 -6.42 -20.06
N ILE A 890 -20.46 -6.56 -18.73
CA ILE A 890 -19.66 -7.62 -18.13
C ILE A 890 -20.36 -8.97 -18.28
N ARG A 891 -19.57 -10.07 -18.33
CA ARG A 891 -20.10 -11.42 -18.42
C ARG A 891 -20.54 -11.92 -17.04
N LEU A 892 -21.63 -12.69 -16.98
CA LEU A 892 -22.16 -13.24 -15.71
C LEU A 892 -21.13 -14.08 -14.95
N GLY A 893 -20.32 -14.86 -15.64
CA GLY A 893 -19.29 -15.73 -15.08
C GLY A 893 -17.89 -15.10 -15.05
N GLN A 894 -17.75 -13.79 -15.31
CA GLN A 894 -16.45 -13.12 -15.29
C GLN A 894 -15.76 -13.29 -13.92
N PRO A 895 -14.53 -13.81 -13.88
CA PRO A 895 -13.81 -14.04 -12.62
C PRO A 895 -13.61 -12.75 -11.80
N ALA A 896 -13.84 -12.81 -10.49
CA ALA A 896 -13.68 -11.65 -9.60
C ALA A 896 -12.31 -10.96 -9.71
N PRO A 897 -11.16 -11.67 -9.86
CA PRO A 897 -9.86 -11.03 -10.00
C PRO A 897 -9.69 -10.20 -11.30
N THR A 898 -10.52 -10.44 -12.33
CA THR A 898 -10.47 -9.70 -13.60
C THR A 898 -11.33 -8.43 -13.59
N LEU A 899 -12.19 -8.27 -12.57
CA LEU A 899 -13.01 -7.07 -12.42
C LEU A 899 -12.16 -5.90 -11.90
N SER A 900 -12.46 -4.71 -12.40
CA SER A 900 -11.91 -3.48 -11.82
C SER A 900 -12.48 -3.21 -10.42
N GLY A 901 -11.83 -2.33 -9.63
CA GLY A 901 -12.33 -1.92 -8.32
C GLY A 901 -13.74 -1.33 -8.39
N GLY A 902 -13.99 -0.45 -9.35
CA GLY A 902 -15.32 0.15 -9.59
C GLY A 902 -16.38 -0.86 -10.03
N GLU A 903 -16.04 -1.84 -10.88
CA GLU A 903 -16.96 -2.92 -11.26
C GLU A 903 -17.32 -3.77 -10.05
N SER A 904 -16.34 -4.16 -9.24
CA SER A 904 -16.55 -4.93 -7.99
C SER A 904 -17.48 -4.19 -7.03
N GLN A 905 -17.28 -2.89 -6.87
CA GLN A 905 -18.10 -2.02 -6.03
C GLN A 905 -19.54 -1.94 -6.52
N ARG A 906 -19.75 -1.77 -7.84
CA ARG A 906 -21.09 -1.75 -8.46
C ARG A 906 -21.82 -3.09 -8.35
N VAL A 907 -21.11 -4.25 -8.42
CA VAL A 907 -21.70 -5.58 -8.15
C VAL A 907 -22.21 -5.67 -6.70
N LYS A 908 -21.41 -5.17 -5.72
CA LYS A 908 -21.82 -5.11 -4.31
C LYS A 908 -23.06 -4.23 -4.14
N LEU A 909 -23.06 -3.04 -4.73
CA LEU A 909 -24.21 -2.12 -4.70
C LEU A 909 -25.45 -2.76 -5.31
N ALA A 910 -25.35 -3.38 -6.48
CA ALA A 910 -26.44 -4.08 -7.13
C ALA A 910 -27.06 -5.17 -6.25
N THR A 911 -26.21 -5.90 -5.51
CA THR A 911 -26.65 -6.95 -4.58
C THR A 911 -27.51 -6.39 -3.44
N GLU A 912 -27.12 -5.26 -2.88
CA GLU A 912 -27.89 -4.62 -1.79
C GLU A 912 -29.18 -3.97 -2.30
N LEU A 913 -29.19 -3.42 -3.51
CA LEU A 913 -30.40 -2.86 -4.15
C LEU A 913 -31.53 -3.89 -4.36
N GLN A 914 -31.18 -5.17 -4.47
CA GLN A 914 -32.14 -6.28 -4.62
C GLN A 914 -32.90 -6.58 -3.34
N ARG A 915 -32.37 -6.18 -2.17
CA ARG A 915 -32.97 -6.41 -0.87
C ARG A 915 -34.12 -5.41 -0.61
N ARG A 916 -35.10 -5.81 0.16
CA ARG A 916 -36.14 -4.88 0.60
C ARG A 916 -35.56 -3.89 1.58
N SER A 917 -35.68 -2.60 1.28
CA SER A 917 -35.29 -1.53 2.18
C SER A 917 -36.41 -1.21 3.15
N ASP A 918 -36.06 -0.94 4.42
CA ASP A 918 -36.96 -0.45 5.47
C ASP A 918 -36.84 1.07 5.70
N GLY A 919 -36.03 1.76 4.89
CA GLY A 919 -35.81 3.20 4.99
C GLY A 919 -34.94 3.63 6.18
N LYS A 920 -34.27 2.70 6.88
CA LYS A 920 -33.40 2.96 8.05
C LYS A 920 -32.02 2.36 7.88
N THR A 921 -31.56 2.15 6.64
CA THR A 921 -30.25 1.65 6.33
C THR A 921 -29.31 2.82 6.00
N VAL A 922 -28.08 2.78 6.53
CA VAL A 922 -26.99 3.68 6.14
C VAL A 922 -26.10 2.95 5.13
N TYR A 923 -25.94 3.53 3.97
CA TYR A 923 -25.00 3.10 2.95
C TYR A 923 -23.77 4.00 3.01
N ILE A 924 -22.60 3.41 3.12
CA ILE A 924 -21.30 4.10 3.09
C ILE A 924 -20.56 3.63 1.84
N LEU A 925 -20.22 4.57 0.97
CA LEU A 925 -19.51 4.31 -0.28
C LEU A 925 -18.20 5.10 -0.30
N ASP A 926 -17.12 4.45 -0.72
CA ASP A 926 -15.80 5.04 -0.84
C ASP A 926 -15.43 5.20 -2.31
N GLU A 927 -15.38 6.44 -2.78
CA GLU A 927 -15.06 6.85 -4.16
C GLU A 927 -15.77 5.99 -5.24
N PRO A 928 -17.12 5.95 -5.24
CA PRO A 928 -17.85 5.05 -6.12
C PRO A 928 -17.80 5.43 -7.61
N THR A 929 -17.30 6.62 -7.96
CA THR A 929 -17.15 7.06 -9.36
C THR A 929 -15.80 6.74 -9.97
N THR A 930 -14.92 6.07 -9.21
CA THR A 930 -13.61 5.63 -9.69
C THR A 930 -13.73 4.83 -10.99
N GLY A 931 -13.02 5.25 -12.04
CA GLY A 931 -13.00 4.60 -13.35
C GLY A 931 -14.31 4.71 -14.15
N LEU A 932 -15.16 5.67 -13.82
CA LEU A 932 -16.43 5.87 -14.51
C LEU A 932 -16.40 7.05 -15.47
N HIS A 933 -16.88 6.79 -16.69
CA HIS A 933 -17.23 7.85 -17.63
C HIS A 933 -18.44 8.67 -17.12
N PHE A 934 -18.57 9.93 -17.51
CA PHE A 934 -19.67 10.85 -17.12
C PHE A 934 -21.07 10.21 -17.23
N GLU A 935 -21.37 9.48 -18.31
CA GLU A 935 -22.63 8.77 -18.49
C GLU A 935 -22.86 7.67 -17.45
N ASP A 936 -21.80 6.96 -17.03
CA ASP A 936 -21.91 5.92 -16.03
C ASP A 936 -22.05 6.53 -14.62
N VAL A 937 -21.40 7.70 -14.37
CA VAL A 937 -21.63 8.52 -13.16
C VAL A 937 -23.09 8.92 -13.06
N ASN A 938 -23.71 9.40 -14.15
CA ASN A 938 -25.13 9.76 -14.21
C ASN A 938 -26.04 8.57 -13.85
N LYS A 939 -25.74 7.36 -14.37
CA LYS A 939 -26.50 6.14 -14.01
C LYS A 939 -26.35 5.81 -12.54
N LEU A 940 -25.13 5.87 -12.00
CA LEU A 940 -24.85 5.61 -10.59
C LEU A 940 -25.62 6.59 -9.67
N LEU A 941 -25.58 7.89 -9.99
CA LEU A 941 -26.29 8.93 -9.24
C LEU A 941 -27.80 8.67 -9.18
N LYS A 942 -28.44 8.28 -10.28
CA LYS A 942 -29.86 7.89 -10.30
C LYS A 942 -30.16 6.74 -9.33
N VAL A 943 -29.23 5.80 -9.24
CA VAL A 943 -29.33 4.66 -8.30
C VAL A 943 -29.21 5.14 -6.85
N LEU A 944 -28.20 5.98 -6.54
CA LEU A 944 -28.00 6.52 -5.18
C LEU A 944 -29.19 7.40 -4.76
N GLN A 945 -29.69 8.25 -5.65
CA GLN A 945 -30.89 9.07 -5.39
C GLN A 945 -32.13 8.19 -5.11
N SER A 946 -32.31 7.08 -5.86
CA SER A 946 -33.39 6.10 -5.61
C SER A 946 -33.28 5.42 -4.23
N LEU A 947 -32.08 5.21 -3.69
CA LEU A 947 -31.90 4.69 -2.33
C LEU A 947 -32.33 5.71 -1.28
N VAL A 948 -31.95 6.98 -1.47
CA VAL A 948 -32.34 8.08 -0.56
C VAL A 948 -33.83 8.32 -0.60
N ASP A 949 -34.47 8.28 -1.77
CA ASP A 949 -35.92 8.43 -1.94
C ASP A 949 -36.71 7.35 -1.21
N LYS A 950 -36.15 6.18 -0.98
CA LYS A 950 -36.71 5.11 -0.14
C LYS A 950 -36.54 5.35 1.37
N GLY A 951 -35.99 6.51 1.77
CA GLY A 951 -35.78 6.92 3.16
C GLY A 951 -34.42 6.51 3.75
N ASN A 952 -33.52 5.88 2.98
CA ASN A 952 -32.21 5.49 3.46
C ASN A 952 -31.25 6.69 3.53
N THR A 953 -30.19 6.54 4.29
CA THR A 953 -29.08 7.50 4.32
C THR A 953 -27.95 6.99 3.42
N VAL A 954 -27.42 7.85 2.58
CA VAL A 954 -26.25 7.54 1.73
C VAL A 954 -25.15 8.51 2.09
N ILE A 955 -24.01 7.98 2.53
CA ILE A 955 -22.79 8.72 2.85
C ILE A 955 -21.73 8.30 1.83
N VAL A 956 -21.19 9.26 1.10
CA VAL A 956 -20.21 9.02 0.03
C VAL A 956 -18.94 9.81 0.32
N ILE A 957 -17.79 9.18 0.26
CA ILE A 957 -16.51 9.88 0.16
C ILE A 957 -16.26 10.12 -1.32
N GLU A 958 -16.11 11.38 -1.75
CA GLU A 958 -15.97 11.69 -3.17
C GLU A 958 -15.17 12.97 -3.44
N HIS A 959 -14.58 12.97 -4.66
CA HIS A 959 -13.87 14.10 -5.25
C HIS A 959 -14.53 14.60 -6.55
N ASN A 960 -15.36 13.78 -7.16
CA ASN A 960 -16.06 14.10 -8.41
C ASN A 960 -17.08 15.21 -8.20
N LEU A 961 -16.89 16.35 -8.86
CA LEU A 961 -17.74 17.53 -8.70
C LEU A 961 -19.19 17.29 -9.14
N ASP A 962 -19.44 16.40 -10.10
CA ASP A 962 -20.78 16.05 -10.54
C ASP A 962 -21.57 15.34 -9.42
N VAL A 963 -20.92 14.51 -8.61
CA VAL A 963 -21.53 13.90 -7.43
C VAL A 963 -21.70 14.91 -6.30
N ILE A 964 -20.71 15.77 -6.11
CA ILE A 964 -20.70 16.79 -5.05
C ILE A 964 -21.86 17.78 -5.28
N LYS A 965 -22.07 18.25 -6.52
CA LYS A 965 -23.16 19.18 -6.82
C LYS A 965 -24.57 18.58 -6.68
N GLU A 966 -24.71 17.24 -6.77
CA GLU A 966 -25.98 16.53 -6.57
C GLU A 966 -26.29 16.21 -5.10
N ALA A 967 -25.35 16.40 -4.17
CA ALA A 967 -25.51 16.09 -2.75
C ALA A 967 -26.57 16.99 -2.07
N ASP A 968 -27.27 16.46 -1.07
CA ASP A 968 -28.13 17.25 -0.19
C ASP A 968 -27.32 17.95 0.91
N TRP A 969 -26.18 17.36 1.33
CA TRP A 969 -25.32 17.84 2.38
C TRP A 969 -23.85 17.53 2.09
N LEU A 970 -22.98 18.49 2.31
CA LEU A 970 -21.53 18.34 2.19
C LEU A 970 -20.85 18.47 3.55
N ILE A 971 -19.75 17.72 3.72
CA ILE A 971 -18.81 17.86 4.83
C ILE A 971 -17.44 17.98 4.18
N ASP A 972 -16.84 19.15 4.24
CA ASP A 972 -15.54 19.45 3.64
C ASP A 972 -14.43 19.42 4.69
N LEU A 973 -13.45 18.54 4.54
CA LEU A 973 -12.30 18.37 5.42
C LEU A 973 -11.05 19.00 4.78
N GLY A 974 -10.24 19.62 5.62
CA GLY A 974 -9.03 20.28 5.19
C GLY A 974 -8.33 21.03 6.31
N PRO A 975 -7.77 22.22 5.97
CA PRO A 975 -7.66 22.83 4.64
C PRO A 975 -6.63 22.15 3.73
N GLU A 976 -5.66 21.41 4.31
CA GLU A 976 -4.58 20.71 3.64
C GLU A 976 -4.61 19.21 3.91
N GLY A 977 -3.64 18.45 3.35
CA GLY A 977 -3.40 17.05 3.66
C GLY A 977 -2.52 16.85 4.90
N GLY A 978 -2.48 15.61 5.43
CA GLY A 978 -1.61 15.23 6.55
C GLY A 978 -1.81 16.10 7.80
N ASP A 979 -0.72 16.57 8.39
CA ASP A 979 -0.73 17.40 9.60
C ASP A 979 -1.41 18.76 9.42
N GLY A 980 -1.44 19.29 8.21
CA GLY A 980 -2.15 20.51 7.84
C GLY A 980 -3.67 20.33 7.73
N GLY A 981 -4.15 19.07 7.71
CA GLY A 981 -5.55 18.70 7.60
C GLY A 981 -6.21 18.33 8.91
N GLY A 982 -7.21 17.47 8.83
CA GLY A 982 -7.87 16.86 9.97
C GLY A 982 -8.90 17.74 10.68
N THR A 983 -9.30 18.85 10.08
CA THR A 983 -10.34 19.75 10.58
C THR A 983 -11.52 19.84 9.60
N ILE A 984 -12.66 20.29 10.06
CA ILE A 984 -13.81 20.62 9.20
C ILE A 984 -13.61 22.06 8.73
N VAL A 985 -13.49 22.25 7.41
CA VAL A 985 -13.43 23.57 6.78
C VAL A 985 -14.83 24.18 6.79
N THR A 986 -15.79 23.43 6.27
CA THR A 986 -17.20 23.83 6.24
C THR A 986 -18.13 22.64 6.12
N GLN A 987 -19.39 22.81 6.46
CA GLN A 987 -20.46 21.83 6.25
C GLN A 987 -21.78 22.52 5.95
N GLY A 988 -22.54 22.00 5.00
CA GLY A 988 -23.79 22.62 4.57
C GLY A 988 -24.30 22.07 3.26
N THR A 989 -25.21 22.79 2.62
CA THR A 989 -25.59 22.46 1.23
C THR A 989 -24.44 22.83 0.27
N PRO A 990 -24.39 22.25 -0.92
CA PRO A 990 -23.35 22.59 -1.92
C PRO A 990 -23.22 24.11 -2.14
N GLU A 991 -24.33 24.85 -2.19
CA GLU A 991 -24.36 26.30 -2.35
C GLU A 991 -23.66 27.01 -1.17
N GLN A 992 -23.90 26.53 0.07
CA GLN A 992 -23.26 27.10 1.27
C GLN A 992 -21.77 26.83 1.31
N VAL A 993 -21.35 25.66 0.85
CA VAL A 993 -19.92 25.32 0.76
C VAL A 993 -19.22 26.12 -0.34
N ALA A 994 -19.90 26.39 -1.46
CA ALA A 994 -19.38 27.22 -2.55
C ALA A 994 -19.17 28.70 -2.16
N GLU A 995 -19.83 29.18 -1.11
CA GLU A 995 -19.63 30.53 -0.53
C GLU A 995 -18.45 30.62 0.45
N CYS A 996 -17.87 29.50 0.86
CA CYS A 996 -16.76 29.45 1.79
C CYS A 996 -15.41 29.63 1.07
N ASP A 997 -14.77 30.77 1.25
CA ASP A 997 -13.48 31.09 0.59
C ASP A 997 -12.31 30.19 1.03
N GLU A 998 -12.39 29.56 2.20
CA GLU A 998 -11.38 28.64 2.70
C GLU A 998 -11.52 27.23 2.10
N SER A 999 -12.68 26.91 1.51
CA SER A 999 -12.96 25.61 0.91
C SER A 999 -12.40 25.52 -0.50
N TRP A 1000 -11.42 24.62 -0.69
CA TRP A 1000 -10.94 24.27 -2.03
C TRP A 1000 -12.07 23.64 -2.87
N THR A 1001 -12.82 22.71 -2.30
CA THR A 1001 -14.00 22.12 -2.96
C THR A 1001 -15.00 23.20 -3.37
N GLY A 1002 -15.27 24.17 -2.48
CA GLY A 1002 -16.18 25.27 -2.76
C GLY A 1002 -15.75 26.12 -3.96
N LYS A 1003 -14.46 26.41 -4.08
CA LYS A 1003 -13.91 27.20 -5.21
C LYS A 1003 -14.15 26.52 -6.56
N PHE A 1004 -13.91 25.20 -6.65
CA PHE A 1004 -14.13 24.45 -7.89
C PHE A 1004 -15.61 24.16 -8.15
N LEU A 1005 -16.43 24.05 -7.10
CA LEU A 1005 -17.86 23.79 -7.21
C LEU A 1005 -18.66 25.01 -7.68
N LYS A 1006 -18.26 26.21 -7.27
CA LYS A 1006 -18.96 27.49 -7.53
C LYS A 1006 -19.34 27.72 -9.01
N PRO A 1007 -18.45 27.46 -9.99
CA PRO A 1007 -18.79 27.61 -11.42
C PRO A 1007 -19.82 26.61 -11.93
N MET A 1008 -20.09 25.52 -11.22
CA MET A 1008 -20.96 24.41 -11.65
C MET A 1008 -22.35 24.48 -11.03
N LEU A 1009 -22.59 25.37 -10.06
CA LEU A 1009 -23.87 25.63 -9.40
C LEU A 1009 -24.58 26.84 -10.03
#